data_188eee0b0877429fa84f3c07145c5a43
#
_entry.id   188eee0b0877429fa84f3c07145c5a43
#
_cell.length_a   1.000
_cell.length_b   1.000
_cell.length_c   1.000
_cell.angle_alpha   90.00
_cell.angle_beta   90.00
_cell.angle_gamma   90.00
#
_symmetry.space_group_name_H-M   'P 1'
#
loop_
_entity.id
_entity.type
_entity.pdbx_description
1 polymer ?
#
loop_
_entity_poly.entity_id
_entity_poly.type
_entity_poly.pdbx_seq_one_letter_code
_entity_poly.pdbx_strand_id
1 'polypeptide(L)'
;MSVFVAVDQIEKVFPLTGGGQYVALKGIDLQIKKGEFISLIGHSGCGKSTLLNMIAGLDLPTEGLVTLEGQRIKQPGPDRMVVFQNYSLLPWRTVRENIALAVNSVMRGLPAGERKGIVEQHIDMVGLRPHADKPPAMLSGGQKQRVAIARALALRPKLLLLDEPFGALDALTRGNLQEQLMQICDENEVTAVMVTHDVDEAVLLSDRIVMLTNGPESKIGQILEVDIPRPRKRMEVVEHPSYYSLRSEMIYFLNQQKRIKKIRARKTSAIARHGLEKVNLDIGFVPLTACAPIAVAKEKGFFAKHGLDEVNLVRETSWRGVVDGIVGGYLDGAQMPSGMPLWLTLGGHDNRPLPVVSALTMTRNGNAITLDKRFYDQGIHTLADFKKMLLESPERQHRMGLVHPSSMHNLLLRYWLAAGGIDPDRDISLNSIPPAQMVVDLQAGTIDGFCVGEPWNFRAAIEGVGFSVATDLELWPGHPGKVLGVREDWATAYPNTHIALVKALLEACHYCANEANALEVRKIVAQREYVSTDMAYIHLGDPNQVVCNLDQPMREYAHHLFYGDGVNRPSRTELLWHMAQLARWDHTPFPRNWVEIVERVCRVGVFSTAARELGFMDMKYSSGSIQLFDGTTFNAEDPIGYLNDLAIKRDFSIAEVILDSRPRVAA
;
A
#
# COMPACT_ATOMS: atom_id res chain seq x y z
N MET A 1 -26.34 -2.47 -16.75
CA MET A 1 -25.98 -3.73 -17.44
C MET A 1 -26.29 -4.88 -16.51
N SER A 2 -26.90 -5.96 -17.00
CA SER A 2 -27.29 -7.11 -16.16
C SER A 2 -26.06 -7.92 -15.73
N VAL A 3 -26.07 -8.38 -14.47
CA VAL A 3 -25.04 -9.28 -13.94
C VAL A 3 -25.11 -10.61 -14.70
N PHE A 4 -23.97 -11.07 -15.23
CA PHE A 4 -23.88 -12.32 -16.00
C PHE A 4 -23.51 -13.51 -15.12
N VAL A 5 -22.46 -13.36 -14.28
CA VAL A 5 -22.14 -14.31 -13.20
C VAL A 5 -22.21 -13.58 -11.88
N ALA A 6 -22.94 -14.12 -10.91
CA ALA A 6 -22.89 -13.65 -9.54
C ALA A 6 -22.35 -14.73 -8.61
N VAL A 7 -21.42 -14.34 -7.77
CA VAL A 7 -20.84 -15.10 -6.67
C VAL A 7 -21.28 -14.36 -5.41
N ASP A 8 -22.22 -14.94 -4.66
CA ASP A 8 -22.89 -14.26 -3.55
C ASP A 8 -22.55 -14.94 -2.21
N GLN A 9 -21.88 -14.23 -1.31
CA GLN A 9 -21.53 -14.63 0.05
C GLN A 9 -20.94 -16.03 0.15
N ILE A 10 -20.01 -16.37 -0.76
CA ILE A 10 -19.42 -17.72 -0.81
C ILE A 10 -18.54 -17.96 0.39
N GLU A 11 -18.83 -19.09 1.08
CA GLU A 11 -17.94 -19.71 2.03
C GLU A 11 -17.61 -21.14 1.58
N LYS A 12 -16.33 -21.54 1.74
CA LYS A 12 -15.88 -22.92 1.46
C LYS A 12 -15.06 -23.47 2.60
N VAL A 13 -15.57 -24.54 3.18
CA VAL A 13 -14.96 -25.23 4.31
C VAL A 13 -14.60 -26.66 3.90
N PHE A 14 -13.39 -27.10 4.24
CA PHE A 14 -12.90 -28.46 4.05
C PHE A 14 -12.72 -29.15 5.40
N PRO A 15 -13.17 -30.41 5.57
CA PRO A 15 -12.87 -31.18 6.76
C PRO A 15 -11.37 -31.56 6.79
N LEU A 16 -10.75 -31.50 7.97
CA LEU A 16 -9.36 -31.95 8.17
C LEU A 16 -9.29 -33.39 8.64
N THR A 17 -8.29 -34.16 8.16
CA THR A 17 -7.95 -35.47 8.65
C THR A 17 -7.50 -35.39 10.11
N GLY A 18 -8.30 -35.85 11.05
CA GLY A 18 -8.02 -35.76 12.50
C GLY A 18 -8.99 -34.92 13.30
N GLY A 19 -10.04 -34.44 12.67
CA GLY A 19 -11.06 -33.57 13.27
C GLY A 19 -10.69 -32.08 13.17
N GLY A 20 -11.68 -31.24 12.94
CA GLY A 20 -11.53 -29.82 12.69
C GLY A 20 -11.89 -29.43 11.25
N GLN A 21 -11.93 -28.13 10.99
CA GLN A 21 -12.35 -27.57 9.72
C GLN A 21 -11.32 -26.54 9.22
N TYR A 22 -11.10 -26.51 7.90
CA TYR A 22 -10.28 -25.51 7.24
C TYR A 22 -11.19 -24.63 6.38
N VAL A 23 -11.37 -23.38 6.78
CA VAL A 23 -12.11 -22.38 6.01
C VAL A 23 -11.18 -21.84 4.92
N ALA A 24 -11.38 -22.24 3.68
CA ALA A 24 -10.55 -21.82 2.56
C ALA A 24 -10.93 -20.42 2.06
N LEU A 25 -12.24 -20.19 1.88
CA LEU A 25 -12.81 -18.92 1.41
C LEU A 25 -13.94 -18.50 2.35
N LYS A 26 -14.10 -17.20 2.58
CA LYS A 26 -15.13 -16.66 3.48
C LYS A 26 -15.67 -15.32 2.97
N GLY A 27 -16.99 -15.25 2.75
CA GLY A 27 -17.69 -14.02 2.36
C GLY A 27 -17.16 -13.44 1.04
N ILE A 28 -17.07 -14.28 -0.01
CA ILE A 28 -16.68 -13.85 -1.35
C ILE A 28 -17.92 -13.33 -2.08
N ASP A 29 -17.87 -12.05 -2.47
CA ASP A 29 -18.85 -11.40 -3.33
C ASP A 29 -18.19 -10.91 -4.61
N LEU A 30 -18.66 -11.39 -5.77
CA LEU A 30 -18.13 -10.97 -7.07
C LEU A 30 -19.23 -11.00 -8.13
N GLN A 31 -19.39 -9.90 -8.84
CA GLN A 31 -20.28 -9.80 -9.99
C GLN A 31 -19.47 -9.64 -11.26
N ILE A 32 -19.75 -10.43 -12.28
CA ILE A 32 -19.07 -10.43 -13.58
C ILE A 32 -20.08 -10.05 -14.65
N LYS A 33 -19.70 -9.13 -15.52
CA LYS A 33 -20.51 -8.68 -16.67
C LYS A 33 -20.31 -9.62 -17.86
N LYS A 34 -21.27 -9.64 -18.78
CA LYS A 34 -21.14 -10.39 -20.03
C LYS A 34 -20.01 -9.79 -20.88
N GLY A 35 -19.16 -10.64 -21.46
CA GLY A 35 -18.01 -10.25 -22.27
C GLY A 35 -16.82 -9.71 -21.47
N GLU A 36 -16.90 -9.72 -20.14
CA GLU A 36 -15.81 -9.25 -19.27
C GLU A 36 -14.74 -10.33 -19.08
N PHE A 37 -13.48 -9.92 -19.10
CA PHE A 37 -12.35 -10.77 -18.76
C PHE A 37 -11.82 -10.41 -17.38
N ILE A 38 -11.87 -11.33 -16.41
CA ILE A 38 -11.42 -11.14 -15.03
C ILE A 38 -10.23 -12.03 -14.73
N SER A 39 -9.19 -11.49 -14.10
CA SER A 39 -8.10 -12.28 -13.51
C SER A 39 -8.23 -12.37 -12.00
N LEU A 40 -8.06 -13.59 -11.47
CA LEU A 40 -7.93 -13.88 -10.04
C LEU A 40 -6.45 -13.99 -9.69
N ILE A 41 -5.93 -13.11 -8.82
CA ILE A 41 -4.55 -13.09 -8.38
C ILE A 41 -4.46 -13.31 -6.86
N GLY A 42 -3.39 -13.96 -6.41
CA GLY A 42 -3.08 -14.19 -5.00
C GLY A 42 -2.03 -15.27 -4.83
N HIS A 43 -1.51 -15.43 -3.63
CA HIS A 43 -0.49 -16.45 -3.35
C HIS A 43 -1.02 -17.88 -3.50
N SER A 44 -0.08 -18.82 -3.68
CA SER A 44 -0.43 -20.24 -3.69
C SER A 44 -1.15 -20.64 -2.41
N GLY A 45 -2.28 -21.36 -2.56
CA GLY A 45 -3.12 -21.81 -1.46
C GLY A 45 -4.14 -20.77 -0.93
N CYS A 46 -4.32 -19.63 -1.59
CA CYS A 46 -5.35 -18.64 -1.18
C CYS A 46 -6.76 -18.94 -1.74
N GLY A 47 -6.98 -20.06 -2.41
CA GLY A 47 -8.32 -20.47 -2.84
C GLY A 47 -8.75 -20.04 -4.26
N LYS A 48 -7.86 -19.53 -5.13
CA LYS A 48 -8.18 -19.13 -6.51
C LYS A 48 -8.82 -20.24 -7.33
N SER A 49 -8.15 -21.41 -7.42
CA SER A 49 -8.66 -22.57 -8.14
C SER A 49 -9.92 -23.15 -7.48
N THR A 50 -10.06 -23.02 -6.16
CA THR A 50 -11.28 -23.42 -5.43
C THR A 50 -12.46 -22.53 -5.88
N LEU A 51 -12.26 -21.22 -5.95
CA LEU A 51 -13.28 -20.28 -6.44
C LEU A 51 -13.62 -20.56 -7.91
N LEU A 52 -12.60 -20.77 -8.75
CA LEU A 52 -12.78 -21.13 -10.16
C LEU A 52 -13.60 -22.41 -10.32
N ASN A 53 -13.32 -23.43 -9.54
CA ASN A 53 -14.04 -24.72 -9.57
C ASN A 53 -15.51 -24.57 -9.11
N MET A 54 -15.80 -23.67 -8.18
CA MET A 54 -17.19 -23.38 -7.79
C MET A 54 -17.95 -22.66 -8.90
N ILE A 55 -17.31 -21.73 -9.60
CA ILE A 55 -17.89 -21.05 -10.77
C ILE A 55 -18.10 -22.06 -11.92
N ALA A 56 -17.21 -23.04 -12.06
CA ALA A 56 -17.35 -24.14 -13.03
C ALA A 56 -18.49 -25.11 -12.69
N GLY A 57 -18.91 -25.19 -11.42
CA GLY A 57 -19.81 -26.20 -10.90
C GLY A 57 -19.15 -27.56 -10.66
N LEU A 58 -17.80 -27.61 -10.63
CA LEU A 58 -17.00 -28.79 -10.29
C LEU A 58 -16.94 -29.03 -8.78
N ASP A 59 -17.11 -27.97 -8.01
CA ASP A 59 -17.24 -28.00 -6.55
C ASP A 59 -18.42 -27.10 -6.14
N LEU A 60 -18.97 -27.31 -4.97
CA LEU A 60 -20.07 -26.51 -4.45
C LEU A 60 -19.63 -25.72 -3.23
N PRO A 61 -20.11 -24.48 -3.06
CA PRO A 61 -19.87 -23.74 -1.84
C PRO A 61 -20.51 -24.42 -0.64
N THR A 62 -19.92 -24.23 0.55
CA THR A 62 -20.51 -24.67 1.84
C THR A 62 -21.67 -23.74 2.19
N GLU A 63 -21.48 -22.42 2.02
CA GLU A 63 -22.52 -21.39 2.16
C GLU A 63 -22.48 -20.44 0.97
N GLY A 64 -23.58 -19.75 0.72
CA GLY A 64 -23.72 -18.86 -0.42
C GLY A 64 -24.12 -19.58 -1.71
N LEU A 65 -24.03 -18.89 -2.84
CA LEU A 65 -24.40 -19.47 -4.13
C LEU A 65 -23.67 -18.80 -5.30
N VAL A 66 -23.51 -19.55 -6.39
CA VAL A 66 -23.03 -19.02 -7.68
C VAL A 66 -24.15 -19.13 -8.70
N THR A 67 -24.39 -18.06 -9.47
CA THR A 67 -25.37 -18.03 -10.54
C THR A 67 -24.74 -17.65 -11.88
N LEU A 68 -25.26 -18.21 -12.95
CA LEU A 68 -24.99 -17.80 -14.34
C LEU A 68 -26.30 -17.38 -14.97
N GLU A 69 -26.40 -16.15 -15.48
CA GLU A 69 -27.64 -15.56 -16.02
C GLU A 69 -28.84 -15.72 -15.06
N GLY A 70 -28.60 -15.54 -13.75
CA GLY A 70 -29.59 -15.70 -12.70
C GLY A 70 -29.94 -17.15 -12.32
N GLN A 71 -29.39 -18.15 -13.01
CA GLN A 71 -29.62 -19.57 -12.70
C GLN A 71 -28.51 -20.12 -11.80
N ARG A 72 -28.90 -20.75 -10.69
CA ARG A 72 -27.95 -21.34 -9.73
C ARG A 72 -27.15 -22.48 -10.37
N ILE A 73 -25.84 -22.43 -10.25
CA ILE A 73 -24.91 -23.47 -10.67
C ILE A 73 -24.92 -24.61 -9.64
N LYS A 74 -25.28 -25.82 -10.07
CA LYS A 74 -25.32 -27.02 -9.22
C LYS A 74 -24.40 -28.14 -9.69
N GLN A 75 -23.96 -28.10 -10.94
CA GLN A 75 -23.13 -29.11 -11.59
C GLN A 75 -22.40 -28.52 -12.80
N PRO A 76 -21.36 -29.14 -13.34
CA PRO A 76 -20.71 -28.73 -14.58
C PRO A 76 -21.69 -28.72 -15.76
N GLY A 77 -21.47 -27.82 -16.72
CA GLY A 77 -22.30 -27.72 -17.92
C GLY A 77 -21.48 -27.29 -19.15
N PRO A 78 -22.02 -27.54 -20.38
CA PRO A 78 -21.34 -27.19 -21.62
C PRO A 78 -21.30 -25.67 -21.89
N ASP A 79 -22.08 -24.89 -21.16
CA ASP A 79 -22.10 -23.43 -21.16
C ASP A 79 -20.89 -22.81 -20.43
N ARG A 80 -20.14 -23.62 -19.67
CA ARG A 80 -18.95 -23.26 -18.90
C ARG A 80 -17.83 -24.25 -19.17
N MET A 81 -16.75 -23.78 -19.80
CA MET A 81 -15.62 -24.65 -20.13
C MET A 81 -14.40 -24.28 -19.31
N VAL A 82 -13.73 -25.31 -18.79
CA VAL A 82 -12.51 -25.17 -18.00
C VAL A 82 -11.29 -25.63 -18.79
N VAL A 83 -10.27 -24.77 -18.84
CA VAL A 83 -8.92 -25.10 -19.31
C VAL A 83 -8.03 -25.27 -18.09
N PHE A 84 -7.68 -26.51 -17.80
CA PHE A 84 -6.87 -26.86 -16.62
C PHE A 84 -5.37 -26.64 -16.85
N GLN A 85 -4.63 -26.42 -15.78
CA GLN A 85 -3.17 -26.27 -15.78
C GLN A 85 -2.43 -27.46 -16.40
N ASN A 86 -2.93 -28.67 -16.22
CA ASN A 86 -2.36 -29.92 -16.75
C ASN A 86 -2.89 -30.32 -18.13
N TYR A 87 -3.56 -29.36 -18.84
CA TYR A 87 -4.17 -29.54 -20.17
C TYR A 87 -5.31 -30.54 -20.24
N SER A 88 -5.36 -31.56 -19.41
CA SER A 88 -6.35 -32.66 -19.38
C SER A 88 -6.66 -33.27 -20.74
N LEU A 89 -5.62 -33.47 -21.58
CA LEU A 89 -5.72 -34.11 -22.86
C LEU A 89 -5.70 -35.63 -22.70
N LEU A 90 -6.50 -36.33 -23.51
CA LEU A 90 -6.45 -37.80 -23.55
C LEU A 90 -5.18 -38.25 -24.30
N PRO A 91 -4.23 -38.91 -23.64
CA PRO A 91 -2.90 -39.15 -24.21
C PRO A 91 -2.91 -40.16 -25.38
N TRP A 92 -3.95 -40.97 -25.48
CA TRP A 92 -4.14 -41.97 -26.56
C TRP A 92 -4.92 -41.45 -27.76
N ARG A 93 -5.34 -40.16 -27.76
CA ARG A 93 -6.06 -39.49 -28.85
C ARG A 93 -5.20 -38.45 -29.51
N THR A 94 -5.38 -38.27 -30.82
CA THR A 94 -4.73 -37.18 -31.56
C THR A 94 -5.28 -35.79 -31.18
N VAL A 95 -4.66 -34.71 -31.66
CA VAL A 95 -5.19 -33.34 -31.53
C VAL A 95 -6.63 -33.28 -32.01
N ARG A 96 -6.86 -33.75 -33.23
CA ARG A 96 -8.19 -33.80 -33.88
C ARG A 96 -9.21 -34.54 -33.01
N GLU A 97 -8.85 -35.71 -32.52
CA GLU A 97 -9.74 -36.56 -31.72
C GLU A 97 -10.01 -35.96 -30.32
N ASN A 98 -9.05 -35.25 -29.73
CA ASN A 98 -9.26 -34.56 -28.46
C ASN A 98 -10.30 -33.43 -28.59
N ILE A 99 -10.25 -32.65 -29.69
CA ILE A 99 -11.25 -31.61 -29.99
C ILE A 99 -12.59 -32.26 -30.39
N ALA A 100 -12.56 -33.26 -31.25
CA ALA A 100 -13.77 -33.95 -31.74
C ALA A 100 -14.53 -34.62 -30.59
N LEU A 101 -13.87 -35.10 -29.54
CA LEU A 101 -14.55 -35.71 -28.40
C LEU A 101 -15.52 -34.72 -27.74
N ALA A 102 -15.09 -33.49 -27.51
CA ALA A 102 -15.94 -32.45 -26.91
C ALA A 102 -17.13 -32.12 -27.82
N VAL A 103 -16.85 -31.82 -29.10
CA VAL A 103 -17.87 -31.50 -30.11
C VAL A 103 -18.90 -32.63 -30.26
N ASN A 104 -18.43 -33.87 -30.38
CA ASN A 104 -19.30 -35.02 -30.54
C ASN A 104 -20.12 -35.37 -29.28
N SER A 105 -19.63 -35.02 -28.11
CA SER A 105 -20.36 -35.25 -26.86
C SER A 105 -21.50 -34.27 -26.63
N VAL A 106 -21.29 -33.01 -26.98
CA VAL A 106 -22.24 -31.90 -26.71
C VAL A 106 -23.14 -31.61 -27.89
N MET A 107 -22.62 -31.60 -29.12
CA MET A 107 -23.35 -31.18 -30.32
C MET A 107 -23.92 -32.38 -31.11
N ARG A 108 -24.54 -33.32 -30.41
CA ARG A 108 -25.09 -34.57 -31.02
C ARG A 108 -26.18 -34.30 -32.05
N GLY A 109 -26.88 -33.19 -31.94
CA GLY A 109 -27.95 -32.79 -32.87
C GLY A 109 -27.46 -32.27 -34.22
N LEU A 110 -26.16 -31.94 -34.36
CA LEU A 110 -25.61 -31.48 -35.63
C LEU A 110 -25.20 -32.66 -36.54
N PRO A 111 -25.32 -32.49 -37.87
CA PRO A 111 -24.80 -33.45 -38.85
C PRO A 111 -23.32 -33.74 -38.65
N ALA A 112 -22.86 -34.97 -38.96
CA ALA A 112 -21.46 -35.36 -38.79
C ALA A 112 -20.48 -34.48 -39.59
N GLY A 113 -20.88 -34.00 -40.78
CA GLY A 113 -20.08 -33.09 -41.60
C GLY A 113 -19.87 -31.72 -40.96
N GLU A 114 -20.91 -31.14 -40.34
CA GLU A 114 -20.80 -29.88 -39.61
C GLU A 114 -19.92 -29.99 -38.38
N ARG A 115 -20.08 -31.06 -37.60
CA ARG A 115 -19.21 -31.35 -36.44
C ARG A 115 -17.73 -31.46 -36.82
N LYS A 116 -17.45 -32.14 -37.97
CA LYS A 116 -16.11 -32.22 -38.54
C LYS A 116 -15.60 -30.84 -38.94
N GLY A 117 -16.42 -30.03 -39.56
CA GLY A 117 -16.09 -28.64 -39.93
C GLY A 117 -15.69 -27.79 -38.70
N ILE A 118 -16.45 -27.88 -37.60
CA ILE A 118 -16.14 -27.19 -36.36
C ILE A 118 -14.76 -27.61 -35.81
N VAL A 119 -14.47 -28.91 -35.82
CA VAL A 119 -13.17 -29.43 -35.35
C VAL A 119 -12.02 -28.88 -36.18
N GLU A 120 -12.13 -28.94 -37.54
CA GLU A 120 -11.10 -28.44 -38.44
C GLU A 120 -10.87 -26.93 -38.27
N GLN A 121 -11.97 -26.15 -38.18
CA GLN A 121 -11.90 -24.71 -37.95
C GLN A 121 -11.11 -24.35 -36.67
N HIS A 122 -11.33 -25.09 -35.57
CA HIS A 122 -10.65 -24.80 -34.33
C HIS A 122 -9.19 -25.29 -34.31
N ILE A 123 -8.86 -26.35 -35.09
CA ILE A 123 -7.46 -26.72 -35.32
C ILE A 123 -6.72 -25.63 -36.09
N ASP A 124 -7.37 -25.02 -37.09
CA ASP A 124 -6.79 -23.92 -37.86
C ASP A 124 -6.62 -22.64 -37.01
N MET A 125 -7.67 -22.32 -36.26
CA MET A 125 -7.70 -21.15 -35.37
C MET A 125 -6.47 -21.11 -34.43
N VAL A 126 -6.06 -22.27 -33.89
CA VAL A 126 -4.89 -22.36 -33.00
C VAL A 126 -3.58 -22.70 -33.73
N GLY A 127 -3.58 -22.74 -35.06
CA GLY A 127 -2.40 -22.99 -35.88
C GLY A 127 -1.82 -24.41 -35.74
N LEU A 128 -2.67 -25.41 -35.48
CA LEU A 128 -2.23 -26.79 -35.25
C LEU A 128 -2.51 -27.76 -36.41
N ARG A 129 -2.86 -27.26 -37.61
CA ARG A 129 -3.09 -28.09 -38.83
C ARG A 129 -1.94 -29.07 -39.10
N PRO A 130 -0.65 -28.72 -39.04
CA PRO A 130 0.45 -29.66 -39.28
C PRO A 130 0.61 -30.74 -38.21
N HIS A 131 -0.09 -30.59 -37.08
CA HIS A 131 -0.01 -31.49 -35.93
C HIS A 131 -1.34 -32.19 -35.60
N ALA A 132 -2.36 -32.01 -36.46
CA ALA A 132 -3.73 -32.45 -36.21
C ALA A 132 -3.87 -33.93 -35.86
N ASP A 133 -3.04 -34.79 -36.47
CA ASP A 133 -3.08 -36.25 -36.30
C ASP A 133 -1.98 -36.76 -35.35
N LYS A 134 -1.28 -35.89 -34.63
CA LYS A 134 -0.30 -36.27 -33.61
C LYS A 134 -0.95 -36.42 -32.23
N PRO A 135 -0.52 -37.45 -31.44
CA PRO A 135 -0.93 -37.58 -30.04
C PRO A 135 -0.22 -36.56 -29.15
N PRO A 136 -0.75 -36.26 -27.93
CA PRO A 136 -0.16 -35.26 -27.01
C PRO A 136 1.30 -35.51 -26.65
N ALA A 137 1.77 -36.77 -26.64
CA ALA A 137 3.16 -37.11 -26.36
C ALA A 137 4.15 -36.51 -27.37
N MET A 138 3.71 -36.23 -28.60
CA MET A 138 4.51 -35.66 -29.68
C MET A 138 4.37 -34.13 -29.78
N LEU A 139 3.73 -33.48 -28.80
CA LEU A 139 3.47 -32.03 -28.79
C LEU A 139 4.32 -31.32 -27.74
N SER A 140 4.77 -30.11 -28.05
CA SER A 140 5.33 -29.20 -27.03
C SER A 140 4.27 -28.77 -26.01
N GLY A 141 4.68 -28.23 -24.86
CA GLY A 141 3.76 -27.69 -23.85
C GLY A 141 2.79 -26.66 -24.42
N GLY A 142 3.29 -25.71 -25.25
CA GLY A 142 2.45 -24.71 -25.91
C GLY A 142 1.46 -25.29 -26.92
N GLN A 143 1.86 -26.34 -27.64
CA GLN A 143 0.95 -27.03 -28.55
C GLN A 143 -0.17 -27.77 -27.79
N LYS A 144 0.14 -28.43 -26.66
CA LYS A 144 -0.85 -29.05 -25.78
C LYS A 144 -1.85 -28.02 -25.23
N GLN A 145 -1.35 -26.86 -24.83
CA GLN A 145 -2.19 -25.77 -24.34
C GLN A 145 -3.16 -25.27 -25.42
N ARG A 146 -2.66 -25.07 -26.66
CA ARG A 146 -3.50 -24.69 -27.80
C ARG A 146 -4.59 -25.73 -28.07
N VAL A 147 -4.30 -27.02 -27.96
CA VAL A 147 -5.32 -28.07 -28.08
C VAL A 147 -6.39 -27.94 -27.00
N ALA A 148 -6.00 -27.72 -25.75
CA ALA A 148 -6.94 -27.56 -24.63
C ALA A 148 -7.87 -26.34 -24.83
N ILE A 149 -7.30 -25.20 -25.27
CA ILE A 149 -8.06 -23.99 -25.60
C ILE A 149 -9.01 -24.24 -26.79
N ALA A 150 -8.51 -24.84 -27.88
CA ALA A 150 -9.34 -25.16 -29.05
C ALA A 150 -10.50 -26.09 -28.68
N ARG A 151 -10.25 -27.11 -27.85
CA ARG A 151 -11.27 -28.02 -27.34
C ARG A 151 -12.36 -27.29 -26.52
N ALA A 152 -11.96 -26.32 -25.69
CA ALA A 152 -12.90 -25.54 -24.90
C ALA A 152 -13.75 -24.61 -25.79
N LEU A 153 -13.10 -23.87 -26.69
CA LEU A 153 -13.78 -22.91 -27.57
C LEU A 153 -14.69 -23.55 -28.63
N ALA A 154 -14.36 -24.78 -29.07
CA ALA A 154 -15.17 -25.52 -30.06
C ALA A 154 -16.62 -25.75 -29.60
N LEU A 155 -16.89 -25.67 -28.30
CA LEU A 155 -18.22 -25.76 -27.73
C LEU A 155 -18.98 -24.43 -27.68
N ARG A 156 -18.34 -23.32 -28.05
CA ARG A 156 -18.87 -21.97 -27.93
C ARG A 156 -19.46 -21.68 -26.55
N PRO A 157 -18.63 -21.82 -25.48
CA PRO A 157 -19.12 -21.64 -24.13
C PRO A 157 -19.52 -20.18 -23.88
N LYS A 158 -20.49 -19.99 -22.98
CA LYS A 158 -20.83 -18.65 -22.48
C LYS A 158 -19.77 -18.10 -21.53
N LEU A 159 -19.10 -19.01 -20.80
CA LEU A 159 -18.08 -18.69 -19.80
C LEU A 159 -16.85 -19.58 -19.99
N LEU A 160 -15.69 -18.95 -20.15
CA LEU A 160 -14.39 -19.62 -20.24
C LEU A 160 -13.63 -19.45 -18.90
N LEU A 161 -13.23 -20.56 -18.33
CA LEU A 161 -12.51 -20.62 -17.06
C LEU A 161 -11.10 -21.16 -17.31
N LEU A 162 -10.08 -20.41 -16.88
CA LEU A 162 -8.69 -20.67 -17.21
C LEU A 162 -7.88 -20.79 -15.90
N ASP A 163 -7.33 -21.97 -15.61
CA ASP A 163 -6.49 -22.17 -14.42
C ASP A 163 -5.00 -22.20 -14.83
N GLU A 164 -4.28 -21.10 -14.60
CA GLU A 164 -2.87 -20.88 -14.95
C GLU A 164 -2.52 -21.28 -16.40
N PRO A 165 -3.26 -20.78 -17.42
CA PRO A 165 -3.19 -21.31 -18.77
C PRO A 165 -1.85 -21.13 -19.47
N PHE A 166 -0.97 -20.25 -18.99
CA PHE A 166 0.29 -19.92 -19.65
C PHE A 166 1.54 -20.27 -18.84
N GLY A 167 1.38 -20.86 -17.64
CA GLY A 167 2.47 -21.09 -16.69
C GLY A 167 3.60 -21.98 -17.19
N ALA A 168 3.30 -22.95 -18.09
CA ALA A 168 4.28 -23.91 -18.61
C ALA A 168 4.87 -23.53 -19.99
N LEU A 169 4.68 -22.26 -20.46
CA LEU A 169 5.09 -21.82 -21.78
C LEU A 169 6.36 -20.97 -21.75
N ASP A 170 7.20 -21.10 -22.79
CA ASP A 170 8.27 -20.13 -23.04
C ASP A 170 7.71 -18.76 -23.39
N ALA A 171 8.53 -17.70 -23.23
CA ALA A 171 8.07 -16.31 -23.33
C ALA A 171 7.49 -15.94 -24.71
N LEU A 172 8.06 -16.46 -25.81
CA LEU A 172 7.59 -16.14 -27.16
C LEU A 172 6.26 -16.84 -27.48
N THR A 173 6.18 -18.13 -27.16
CA THR A 173 4.95 -18.91 -27.35
C THR A 173 3.81 -18.36 -26.50
N ARG A 174 4.11 -17.91 -25.28
CA ARG A 174 3.18 -17.31 -24.35
C ARG A 174 2.56 -16.03 -24.91
N GLY A 175 3.40 -15.09 -25.42
CA GLY A 175 2.93 -13.83 -25.97
C GLY A 175 1.95 -14.02 -27.11
N ASN A 176 2.29 -14.84 -28.09
CA ASN A 176 1.43 -15.11 -29.23
C ASN A 176 0.10 -15.77 -28.84
N LEU A 177 0.12 -16.66 -27.84
CA LEU A 177 -1.10 -17.34 -27.39
C LEU A 177 -2.01 -16.40 -26.58
N GLN A 178 -1.46 -15.48 -25.81
CA GLN A 178 -2.21 -14.45 -25.09
C GLN A 178 -2.95 -13.53 -26.05
N GLU A 179 -2.27 -13.06 -27.10
CA GLU A 179 -2.88 -12.22 -28.12
C GLU A 179 -4.00 -12.96 -28.88
N GLN A 180 -3.76 -14.22 -29.26
CA GLN A 180 -4.78 -15.06 -29.90
C GLN A 180 -6.00 -15.28 -29.00
N LEU A 181 -5.79 -15.58 -27.70
CA LEU A 181 -6.89 -15.77 -26.76
C LEU A 181 -7.72 -14.50 -26.61
N MET A 182 -7.05 -13.36 -26.47
CA MET A 182 -7.72 -12.06 -26.34
C MET A 182 -8.56 -11.75 -27.58
N GLN A 183 -7.99 -11.92 -28.79
CA GLN A 183 -8.71 -11.73 -30.04
C GLN A 183 -9.95 -12.63 -30.13
N ILE A 184 -9.82 -13.91 -29.77
CA ILE A 184 -10.94 -14.87 -29.81
C ILE A 184 -12.03 -14.46 -28.81
N CYS A 185 -11.66 -14.04 -27.60
CA CYS A 185 -12.62 -13.58 -26.60
C CYS A 185 -13.37 -12.33 -27.05
N ASP A 186 -12.66 -11.37 -27.65
CA ASP A 186 -13.25 -10.12 -28.17
C ASP A 186 -14.19 -10.38 -29.36
N GLU A 187 -13.77 -11.17 -30.37
CA GLU A 187 -14.57 -11.48 -31.55
C GLU A 187 -15.86 -12.27 -31.23
N ASN A 188 -15.85 -13.06 -30.15
CA ASN A 188 -16.98 -13.92 -29.80
C ASN A 188 -17.73 -13.46 -28.54
N GLU A 189 -17.40 -12.30 -27.97
CA GLU A 189 -17.95 -11.77 -26.70
C GLU A 189 -17.92 -12.79 -25.55
N VAL A 190 -16.85 -13.60 -25.45
CA VAL A 190 -16.73 -14.64 -24.45
C VAL A 190 -16.38 -14.01 -23.10
N THR A 191 -17.20 -14.29 -22.07
CA THR A 191 -16.86 -13.93 -20.71
C THR A 191 -15.76 -14.87 -20.19
N ALA A 192 -14.71 -14.35 -19.57
CA ALA A 192 -13.59 -15.17 -19.11
C ALA A 192 -13.20 -14.89 -17.66
N VAL A 193 -12.85 -15.95 -16.92
CA VAL A 193 -12.24 -15.85 -15.59
C VAL A 193 -10.94 -16.66 -15.61
N MET A 194 -9.83 -15.98 -15.35
CA MET A 194 -8.50 -16.58 -15.39
C MET A 194 -7.85 -16.53 -14.00
N VAL A 195 -7.27 -17.62 -13.59
CA VAL A 195 -6.33 -17.68 -12.47
C VAL A 195 -4.92 -17.51 -13.02
N THR A 196 -4.18 -16.56 -12.49
CA THR A 196 -2.76 -16.38 -12.81
C THR A 196 -1.98 -15.89 -11.59
N HIS A 197 -0.68 -16.13 -11.60
CA HIS A 197 0.29 -15.54 -10.67
C HIS A 197 1.18 -14.50 -11.35
N ASP A 198 1.02 -14.30 -12.65
CA ASP A 198 1.76 -13.33 -13.46
C ASP A 198 0.98 -12.02 -13.53
N VAL A 199 1.59 -10.97 -12.98
CA VAL A 199 1.02 -9.61 -12.88
C VAL A 199 0.85 -8.99 -14.28
N ASP A 200 1.84 -9.22 -15.16
CA ASP A 200 1.85 -8.65 -16.50
C ASP A 200 0.78 -9.30 -17.40
N GLU A 201 0.51 -10.61 -17.21
CA GLU A 201 -0.62 -11.29 -17.85
C GLU A 201 -1.96 -10.70 -17.44
N ALA A 202 -2.13 -10.43 -16.15
CA ALA A 202 -3.38 -9.90 -15.64
C ALA A 202 -3.68 -8.51 -16.20
N VAL A 203 -2.67 -7.62 -16.28
CA VAL A 203 -2.86 -6.28 -16.87
C VAL A 203 -3.15 -6.37 -18.37
N LEU A 204 -2.48 -7.28 -19.08
CA LEU A 204 -2.65 -7.42 -20.53
C LEU A 204 -4.06 -7.90 -20.89
N LEU A 205 -4.59 -8.90 -20.17
CA LEU A 205 -5.78 -9.64 -20.60
C LEU A 205 -7.07 -9.16 -19.94
N SER A 206 -7.02 -8.58 -18.73
CA SER A 206 -8.22 -8.40 -17.92
C SER A 206 -8.80 -6.99 -17.96
N ASP A 207 -10.11 -6.90 -17.84
CA ASP A 207 -10.83 -5.65 -17.58
C ASP A 207 -10.83 -5.32 -16.09
N ARG A 208 -10.87 -6.36 -15.23
CA ARG A 208 -10.68 -6.24 -13.78
C ARG A 208 -9.79 -7.34 -13.24
N ILE A 209 -9.03 -6.99 -12.23
CA ILE A 209 -8.13 -7.89 -11.51
C ILE A 209 -8.61 -8.01 -10.08
N VAL A 210 -8.98 -9.23 -9.68
CA VAL A 210 -9.49 -9.54 -8.34
C VAL A 210 -8.37 -10.17 -7.54
N MET A 211 -7.96 -9.52 -6.47
CA MET A 211 -6.85 -9.96 -5.62
C MET A 211 -7.36 -10.60 -4.33
N LEU A 212 -7.01 -11.87 -4.10
CA LEU A 212 -7.40 -12.63 -2.93
C LEU A 212 -6.36 -12.53 -1.81
N THR A 213 -6.83 -12.39 -0.56
CA THR A 213 -5.98 -12.43 0.63
C THR A 213 -5.44 -13.84 0.88
N ASN A 214 -4.50 -14.00 1.81
CA ASN A 214 -4.03 -15.34 2.18
C ASN A 214 -5.10 -16.13 2.93
N GLY A 215 -5.10 -17.48 2.76
CA GLY A 215 -5.82 -18.36 3.66
C GLY A 215 -5.16 -18.51 5.05
N PRO A 216 -5.86 -19.09 6.04
CA PRO A 216 -7.28 -19.44 6.02
C PRO A 216 -8.20 -18.23 5.93
N GLU A 217 -9.49 -18.48 5.66
CA GLU A 217 -10.52 -17.43 5.53
C GLU A 217 -10.17 -16.37 4.47
N SER A 218 -9.71 -16.82 3.30
CA SER A 218 -9.38 -15.90 2.21
C SER A 218 -10.60 -15.12 1.73
N LYS A 219 -10.41 -13.83 1.47
CA LYS A 219 -11.43 -12.88 1.01
C LYS A 219 -10.92 -12.14 -0.22
N ILE A 220 -11.81 -11.45 -0.92
CA ILE A 220 -11.40 -10.43 -1.88
C ILE A 220 -10.79 -9.27 -1.10
N GLY A 221 -9.49 -9.06 -1.28
CA GLY A 221 -8.76 -7.98 -0.62
C GLY A 221 -8.82 -6.67 -1.40
N GLN A 222 -8.78 -6.77 -2.73
CA GLN A 222 -8.86 -5.60 -3.61
C GLN A 222 -9.31 -6.00 -5.01
N ILE A 223 -10.00 -5.08 -5.70
CA ILE A 223 -10.33 -5.20 -7.12
C ILE A 223 -9.75 -3.99 -7.84
N LEU A 224 -8.96 -4.22 -8.89
CA LEU A 224 -8.43 -3.17 -9.75
C LEU A 224 -9.17 -3.18 -11.09
N GLU A 225 -9.61 -2.03 -11.54
CA GLU A 225 -10.10 -1.82 -12.89
C GLU A 225 -8.93 -1.50 -13.82
N VAL A 226 -8.88 -2.14 -14.98
CA VAL A 226 -7.84 -1.91 -15.98
C VAL A 226 -8.39 -0.98 -17.06
N ASP A 227 -8.04 0.29 -16.95
CA ASP A 227 -8.48 1.39 -17.81
C ASP A 227 -7.72 1.49 -19.14
N ILE A 228 -6.97 0.44 -19.52
CA ILE A 228 -6.26 0.36 -20.80
C ILE A 228 -7.24 -0.12 -21.87
N PRO A 229 -7.42 0.65 -22.98
CA PRO A 229 -8.38 0.30 -24.02
C PRO A 229 -8.06 -1.02 -24.75
N ARG A 230 -9.09 -1.70 -25.28
CA ARG A 230 -8.95 -2.84 -26.21
C ARG A 230 -9.06 -2.37 -27.66
N PRO A 231 -8.44 -3.06 -28.62
CA PRO A 231 -7.57 -4.24 -28.48
C PRO A 231 -6.21 -3.88 -27.91
N ARG A 232 -5.67 -4.74 -27.02
CA ARG A 232 -4.40 -4.52 -26.34
C ARG A 232 -3.29 -5.29 -27.02
N LYS A 233 -2.21 -4.59 -27.40
CA LYS A 233 -0.96 -5.20 -27.82
C LYS A 233 0.08 -5.05 -26.72
N ARG A 234 0.88 -6.06 -26.51
CA ARG A 234 1.82 -6.13 -25.40
C ARG A 234 2.72 -4.89 -25.26
N MET A 235 3.28 -4.42 -26.37
CA MET A 235 4.15 -3.24 -26.37
C MET A 235 3.38 -1.96 -26.01
N GLU A 236 2.19 -1.79 -26.56
CA GLU A 236 1.32 -0.63 -26.31
C GLU A 236 0.85 -0.59 -24.83
N VAL A 237 0.59 -1.76 -24.22
CA VAL A 237 0.20 -1.88 -22.81
C VAL A 237 1.33 -1.45 -21.88
N VAL A 238 2.58 -1.89 -22.16
CA VAL A 238 3.75 -1.54 -21.34
C VAL A 238 4.07 -0.05 -21.40
N GLU A 239 3.79 0.61 -22.53
CA GLU A 239 3.99 2.04 -22.70
C GLU A 239 2.84 2.89 -22.13
N HIS A 240 1.71 2.27 -21.78
CA HIS A 240 0.55 2.99 -21.25
C HIS A 240 0.81 3.53 -19.82
N PRO A 241 0.45 4.79 -19.52
CA PRO A 241 0.71 5.41 -18.20
C PRO A 241 0.18 4.62 -17.01
N SER A 242 -1.00 3.99 -17.15
CA SER A 242 -1.62 3.19 -16.08
C SER A 242 -0.94 1.85 -15.82
N TYR A 243 -0.12 1.33 -16.74
CA TYR A 243 0.50 0.01 -16.62
C TYR A 243 1.37 -0.12 -15.38
N TYR A 244 2.30 0.82 -15.17
CA TYR A 244 3.20 0.78 -14.02
C TYR A 244 2.48 0.98 -12.69
N SER A 245 1.43 1.80 -12.68
CA SER A 245 0.59 2.01 -11.48
C SER A 245 -0.13 0.72 -11.09
N LEU A 246 -0.83 0.08 -12.03
CA LEU A 246 -1.54 -1.19 -11.82
C LEU A 246 -0.59 -2.30 -11.37
N ARG A 247 0.56 -2.44 -12.08
CA ARG A 247 1.60 -3.42 -11.76
C ARG A 247 2.16 -3.21 -10.35
N SER A 248 2.47 -1.98 -9.98
CA SER A 248 3.02 -1.64 -8.66
C SER A 248 2.02 -1.93 -7.55
N GLU A 249 0.74 -1.65 -7.77
CA GLU A 249 -0.32 -1.89 -6.80
C GLU A 249 -0.53 -3.40 -6.54
N MET A 250 -0.51 -4.22 -7.59
CA MET A 250 -0.57 -5.68 -7.46
C MET A 250 0.65 -6.26 -6.73
N ILE A 251 1.87 -5.84 -7.10
CA ILE A 251 3.10 -6.30 -6.44
C ILE A 251 3.10 -5.89 -4.97
N TYR A 252 2.64 -4.68 -4.67
CA TYR A 252 2.50 -4.18 -3.31
C TYR A 252 1.55 -5.06 -2.49
N PHE A 253 0.33 -5.32 -3.00
CA PHE A 253 -0.65 -6.20 -2.37
C PHE A 253 -0.09 -7.61 -2.11
N LEU A 254 0.53 -8.24 -3.11
CA LEU A 254 1.11 -9.58 -2.97
C LEU A 254 2.22 -9.62 -1.92
N ASN A 255 3.10 -8.62 -1.89
CA ASN A 255 4.15 -8.52 -0.88
C ASN A 255 3.59 -8.34 0.53
N GLN A 256 2.54 -7.56 0.70
CA GLN A 256 1.82 -7.42 1.97
C GLN A 256 1.26 -8.76 2.43
N GLN A 257 0.54 -9.47 1.56
CA GLN A 257 -0.02 -10.77 1.89
C GLN A 257 1.08 -11.78 2.30
N LYS A 258 2.24 -11.75 1.66
CA LYS A 258 3.40 -12.57 2.05
C LYS A 258 3.92 -12.23 3.45
N ARG A 259 3.93 -10.95 3.81
CA ARG A 259 4.32 -10.48 5.16
C ARG A 259 3.32 -10.91 6.23
N ILE A 260 2.02 -10.71 5.99
CA ILE A 260 0.94 -11.15 6.90
C ILE A 260 1.07 -12.65 7.21
N LYS A 261 1.31 -13.48 6.19
CA LYS A 261 1.50 -14.92 6.37
C LYS A 261 2.70 -15.25 7.26
N LYS A 262 3.83 -14.56 7.09
CA LYS A 262 5.03 -14.74 7.94
C LYS A 262 4.77 -14.33 9.40
N ILE A 263 4.05 -13.24 9.62
CA ILE A 263 3.73 -12.71 10.94
C ILE A 263 2.76 -13.64 11.67
N ARG A 264 1.70 -14.12 11.00
CA ARG A 264 0.77 -15.09 11.57
C ARG A 264 1.46 -16.39 12.00
N ALA A 265 2.43 -16.88 11.22
CA ALA A 265 3.19 -18.08 11.56
C ALA A 265 4.06 -17.93 12.82
N ARG A 266 4.49 -16.69 13.17
CA ARG A 266 5.27 -16.39 14.39
C ARG A 266 4.40 -16.24 15.64
N LYS A 267 3.16 -15.76 15.51
CA LYS A 267 2.26 -15.49 16.66
C LYS A 267 1.83 -16.73 17.46
N THR A 268 2.11 -17.94 16.99
CA THR A 268 1.64 -19.18 17.60
C THR A 268 2.52 -19.71 18.76
N SER A 269 3.62 -19.05 19.13
CA SER A 269 4.65 -19.65 20.00
C SER A 269 5.05 -18.90 21.29
N ALA A 270 4.32 -17.86 21.76
CA ALA A 270 4.80 -17.05 22.89
C ALA A 270 3.91 -17.07 24.15
N ILE A 271 4.55 -17.37 25.27
CA ILE A 271 3.99 -17.31 26.64
C ILE A 271 4.37 -15.96 27.26
N ALA A 272 3.40 -15.27 27.88
CA ALA A 272 3.62 -14.01 28.61
C ALA A 272 4.67 -14.18 29.72
N ARG A 273 5.69 -13.31 29.75
CA ARG A 273 6.75 -13.25 30.77
C ARG A 273 6.83 -11.82 31.33
N HIS A 274 7.40 -11.68 32.51
CA HIS A 274 7.69 -10.38 33.16
C HIS A 274 6.46 -9.49 33.49
N GLY A 275 5.26 -10.05 33.64
CA GLY A 275 4.05 -9.25 33.95
C GLY A 275 3.52 -8.43 32.79
N LEU A 276 4.03 -8.65 31.57
CA LEU A 276 3.52 -8.05 30.35
C LEU A 276 2.44 -8.95 29.73
N GLU A 277 1.41 -8.34 29.15
CA GLU A 277 0.32 -9.07 28.50
C GLU A 277 0.76 -9.66 27.15
N LYS A 278 1.74 -9.03 26.50
CA LYS A 278 2.30 -9.43 25.20
C LYS A 278 3.77 -9.04 25.11
N VAL A 279 4.65 -10.01 24.78
CA VAL A 279 6.11 -9.78 24.71
C VAL A 279 6.66 -9.79 23.28
N ASN A 280 5.90 -10.35 22.32
CA ASN A 280 6.26 -10.43 20.91
C ASN A 280 5.52 -9.35 20.14
N LEU A 281 6.24 -8.38 19.58
CA LEU A 281 5.67 -7.24 18.88
C LEU A 281 6.17 -7.13 17.46
N ASP A 282 5.28 -6.76 16.54
CA ASP A 282 5.59 -6.35 15.19
C ASP A 282 5.46 -4.83 15.08
N ILE A 283 6.59 -4.12 14.97
CA ILE A 283 6.66 -2.65 14.93
C ILE A 283 7.04 -2.17 13.54
N GLY A 284 6.14 -1.43 12.89
CA GLY A 284 6.34 -0.88 11.54
C GLY A 284 7.18 0.40 11.54
N PHE A 285 7.97 0.59 10.47
CA PHE A 285 8.68 1.84 10.22
C PHE A 285 8.98 2.04 8.73
N VAL A 286 9.22 3.29 8.32
CA VAL A 286 9.65 3.65 6.96
C VAL A 286 11.13 4.07 7.00
N PRO A 287 11.95 3.72 5.98
CA PRO A 287 13.40 3.96 5.94
C PRO A 287 13.74 5.46 5.77
N LEU A 288 13.74 6.18 6.88
CA LEU A 288 14.15 7.57 7.03
C LEU A 288 15.09 7.66 8.24
N THR A 289 15.93 8.69 8.31
CA THR A 289 16.83 8.90 9.48
C THR A 289 16.05 8.98 10.80
N ALA A 290 14.82 9.44 10.74
CA ALA A 290 13.89 9.48 11.88
C ALA A 290 13.56 8.09 12.49
N CYS A 291 13.93 6.95 11.85
CA CYS A 291 13.78 5.62 12.43
C CYS A 291 14.88 5.30 13.48
N ALA A 292 15.84 6.19 13.70
CA ALA A 292 16.98 5.98 14.61
C ALA A 292 16.55 5.44 15.99
N PRO A 293 15.54 5.98 16.70
CA PRO A 293 15.13 5.45 18.00
C PRO A 293 14.67 3.99 17.94
N ILE A 294 13.95 3.59 16.89
CA ILE A 294 13.49 2.20 16.71
C ILE A 294 14.67 1.27 16.44
N ALA A 295 15.57 1.68 15.54
CA ALA A 295 16.76 0.92 15.20
C ALA A 295 17.68 0.75 16.42
N VAL A 296 17.95 1.84 17.12
CA VAL A 296 18.78 1.84 18.34
C VAL A 296 18.14 0.99 19.45
N ALA A 297 16.81 1.08 19.65
CA ALA A 297 16.14 0.25 20.65
C ALA A 297 16.33 -1.25 20.38
N LYS A 298 16.39 -1.65 19.12
CA LYS A 298 16.65 -3.04 18.71
C LYS A 298 18.11 -3.42 18.91
N GLU A 299 19.04 -2.64 18.35
CA GLU A 299 20.47 -2.96 18.33
C GLU A 299 21.12 -2.86 19.73
N LYS A 300 20.64 -1.94 20.57
CA LYS A 300 21.13 -1.76 21.95
C LYS A 300 20.37 -2.61 22.97
N GLY A 301 19.39 -3.41 22.55
CA GLY A 301 18.64 -4.31 23.42
C GLY A 301 17.67 -3.63 24.39
N PHE A 302 17.25 -2.36 24.12
CA PHE A 302 16.33 -1.66 25.04
C PHE A 302 14.95 -2.32 25.06
N PHE A 303 14.49 -2.96 23.99
CA PHE A 303 13.27 -3.75 24.02
C PHE A 303 13.36 -4.90 25.04
N ALA A 304 14.41 -5.72 24.94
CA ALA A 304 14.63 -6.84 25.86
C ALA A 304 14.82 -6.37 27.32
N LYS A 305 15.51 -5.23 27.53
CA LYS A 305 15.69 -4.60 28.86
C LYS A 305 14.34 -4.34 29.54
N HIS A 306 13.30 -4.01 28.77
CA HIS A 306 11.95 -3.75 29.27
C HIS A 306 11.00 -4.94 29.14
N GLY A 307 11.53 -6.17 28.95
CA GLY A 307 10.76 -7.41 28.91
C GLY A 307 10.08 -7.70 27.59
N LEU A 308 10.42 -6.95 26.53
CA LEU A 308 9.94 -7.18 25.16
C LEU A 308 10.97 -8.05 24.41
N ASP A 309 10.92 -9.37 24.64
CA ASP A 309 11.97 -10.30 24.22
C ASP A 309 12.07 -10.47 22.68
N GLU A 310 10.94 -10.41 21.98
CA GLU A 310 10.89 -10.60 20.53
C GLU A 310 10.19 -9.42 19.82
N VAL A 311 10.91 -8.31 19.62
CA VAL A 311 10.42 -7.23 18.78
C VAL A 311 10.96 -7.42 17.37
N ASN A 312 10.04 -7.64 16.43
CA ASN A 312 10.31 -7.71 15.01
C ASN A 312 10.07 -6.34 14.39
N LEU A 313 11.08 -5.77 13.76
CA LEU A 313 10.96 -4.50 13.05
C LEU A 313 10.54 -4.77 11.60
N VAL A 314 9.39 -4.24 11.21
CA VAL A 314 8.81 -4.40 9.88
C VAL A 314 9.09 -3.14 9.06
N ARG A 315 10.06 -3.26 8.14
CA ARG A 315 10.43 -2.17 7.24
C ARG A 315 9.41 -2.04 6.13
N GLU A 316 8.66 -0.95 6.13
CA GLU A 316 7.68 -0.61 5.10
C GLU A 316 8.29 0.30 4.03
N THR A 317 7.88 0.15 2.78
CA THR A 317 8.40 0.96 1.66
C THR A 317 7.71 2.33 1.56
N SER A 318 6.53 2.45 2.16
CA SER A 318 5.71 3.66 2.14
C SER A 318 4.84 3.78 3.40
N TRP A 319 4.30 4.95 3.64
CA TRP A 319 3.36 5.17 4.74
C TRP A 319 2.01 4.45 4.55
N ARG A 320 1.62 4.17 3.30
CA ARG A 320 0.46 3.31 3.02
C ARG A 320 0.64 1.92 3.63
N GLY A 321 1.86 1.33 3.52
CA GLY A 321 2.17 0.04 4.16
C GLY A 321 2.00 0.06 5.67
N VAL A 322 2.38 1.17 6.32
CA VAL A 322 2.15 1.36 7.75
C VAL A 322 0.64 1.43 8.07
N VAL A 323 -0.12 2.22 7.30
CA VAL A 323 -1.58 2.33 7.45
C VAL A 323 -2.24 0.95 7.35
N ASP A 324 -1.95 0.22 6.26
CA ASP A 324 -2.52 -1.10 6.02
C ASP A 324 -2.14 -2.10 7.14
N GLY A 325 -0.92 -1.97 7.68
CA GLY A 325 -0.44 -2.76 8.81
C GLY A 325 -1.21 -2.56 10.10
N ILE A 326 -1.52 -1.32 10.40
CA ILE A 326 -2.30 -0.93 11.57
C ILE A 326 -3.77 -1.27 11.38
N VAL A 327 -4.36 -0.94 10.23
CA VAL A 327 -5.75 -1.27 9.89
C VAL A 327 -5.98 -2.78 9.87
N GLY A 328 -5.08 -3.52 9.23
CA GLY A 328 -5.12 -4.99 9.15
C GLY A 328 -4.74 -5.73 10.42
N GLY A 329 -4.26 -5.02 11.46
CA GLY A 329 -3.89 -5.59 12.76
C GLY A 329 -2.69 -6.53 12.75
N TYR A 330 -1.85 -6.49 11.71
CA TYR A 330 -0.60 -7.25 11.68
C TYR A 330 0.61 -6.47 12.22
N LEU A 331 0.50 -5.16 12.36
CA LEU A 331 1.41 -4.35 13.17
C LEU A 331 0.76 -4.07 14.53
N ASP A 332 1.52 -4.28 15.60
CA ASP A 332 1.13 -3.94 16.96
C ASP A 332 1.24 -2.43 17.22
N GLY A 333 2.23 -1.81 16.58
CA GLY A 333 2.47 -0.38 16.57
C GLY A 333 3.36 0.01 15.42
N ALA A 334 3.50 1.29 15.18
CA ALA A 334 4.40 1.78 14.16
C ALA A 334 4.92 3.18 14.47
N GLN A 335 6.11 3.48 13.91
CA GLN A 335 6.51 4.85 13.65
C GLN A 335 5.55 5.44 12.63
N MET A 336 5.00 6.61 12.91
CA MET A 336 4.06 7.30 12.06
C MET A 336 4.42 8.78 11.91
N PRO A 337 4.07 9.43 10.79
CA PRO A 337 3.97 10.88 10.76
C PRO A 337 3.03 11.37 11.88
N SER A 338 3.37 12.48 12.52
CA SER A 338 2.67 12.95 13.72
C SER A 338 1.15 13.17 13.54
N GLY A 339 0.69 13.53 12.34
CA GLY A 339 -0.74 13.67 12.04
C GLY A 339 -1.47 12.36 11.70
N MET A 340 -0.75 11.25 11.46
CA MET A 340 -1.37 10.00 10.99
C MET A 340 -2.27 9.31 12.04
N PRO A 341 -1.93 9.23 13.33
CA PRO A 341 -2.84 8.68 14.34
C PRO A 341 -4.20 9.40 14.34
N LEU A 342 -4.15 10.73 14.28
CA LEU A 342 -5.36 11.56 14.20
C LEU A 342 -6.13 11.33 12.90
N TRP A 343 -5.45 11.32 11.76
CA TRP A 343 -6.05 11.10 10.44
C TRP A 343 -6.79 9.75 10.37
N LEU A 344 -6.19 8.66 10.90
CA LEU A 344 -6.84 7.36 11.00
C LEU A 344 -8.07 7.40 11.93
N THR A 345 -7.94 8.09 13.06
CA THR A 345 -9.04 8.25 14.03
C THR A 345 -10.20 9.03 13.43
N LEU A 346 -9.96 10.00 12.57
CA LEU A 346 -10.98 10.78 11.86
C LEU A 346 -11.58 10.07 10.63
N GLY A 347 -11.12 8.88 10.30
CA GLY A 347 -11.64 8.12 9.14
C GLY A 347 -10.98 8.49 7.81
N GLY A 348 -9.78 9.06 7.81
CA GLY A 348 -9.07 9.43 6.59
C GLY A 348 -8.75 8.23 5.69
N HIS A 349 -8.77 7.00 6.21
CA HIS A 349 -8.68 5.77 5.42
C HIS A 349 -10.08 5.18 5.22
N ASP A 350 -10.51 5.06 3.97
CA ASP A 350 -11.80 4.47 3.55
C ASP A 350 -13.05 5.08 4.25
N ASN A 351 -12.98 6.34 4.68
CA ASN A 351 -14.04 7.04 5.42
C ASN A 351 -14.53 6.27 6.67
N ARG A 352 -13.67 5.44 7.28
CA ARG A 352 -13.99 4.64 8.47
C ARG A 352 -13.07 5.01 9.63
N PRO A 353 -13.59 5.64 10.71
CA PRO A 353 -12.82 5.94 11.89
C PRO A 353 -12.15 4.69 12.47
N LEU A 354 -10.83 4.76 12.68
CA LEU A 354 -10.04 3.76 13.38
C LEU A 354 -9.27 4.46 14.50
N PRO A 355 -9.66 4.31 15.76
CA PRO A 355 -8.98 4.94 16.88
C PRO A 355 -7.53 4.47 17.00
N VAL A 356 -6.59 5.38 16.77
CA VAL A 356 -5.15 5.19 16.94
C VAL A 356 -4.64 6.22 17.94
N VAL A 357 -3.90 5.76 18.93
CA VAL A 357 -3.39 6.59 20.03
C VAL A 357 -1.88 6.77 19.93
N SER A 358 -1.39 7.89 20.43
CA SER A 358 0.04 8.19 20.52
C SER A 358 0.43 8.59 21.93
N ALA A 359 1.43 7.90 22.46
CA ALA A 359 1.98 8.15 23.79
C ALA A 359 3.42 8.70 23.74
N LEU A 360 4.05 8.81 22.57
CA LEU A 360 5.44 9.21 22.43
C LEU A 360 5.68 9.94 21.11
N THR A 361 6.23 11.15 21.17
CA THR A 361 6.89 11.79 20.04
C THR A 361 8.33 11.30 20.00
N MET A 362 8.71 10.61 18.92
CA MET A 362 10.07 10.01 18.81
C MET A 362 11.08 10.97 18.21
N THR A 363 10.63 11.87 17.33
CA THR A 363 11.51 12.86 16.71
C THR A 363 10.77 14.16 16.46
N ARG A 364 11.52 15.27 16.49
CA ARG A 364 11.09 16.56 15.97
C ARG A 364 11.99 16.99 14.83
N ASN A 365 11.54 17.89 13.99
CA ASN A 365 12.26 18.39 12.80
C ASN A 365 12.65 17.29 11.79
N GLY A 366 13.62 17.58 10.93
CA GLY A 366 14.21 16.66 9.96
C GLY A 366 13.48 16.62 8.62
N ASN A 367 12.83 17.71 8.22
CA ASN A 367 12.21 17.86 6.91
C ASN A 367 12.73 19.11 6.19
N ALA A 368 12.70 19.09 4.85
CA ALA A 368 12.96 20.27 4.04
C ALA A 368 12.12 20.25 2.76
N ILE A 369 11.96 21.42 2.15
CA ILE A 369 11.42 21.58 0.81
C ILE A 369 12.61 21.72 -0.14
N THR A 370 12.79 20.74 -1.01
CA THR A 370 13.88 20.66 -1.98
C THR A 370 13.34 20.91 -3.37
N LEU A 371 13.98 21.81 -4.11
CA LEU A 371 13.71 22.07 -5.53
C LEU A 371 14.86 21.56 -6.39
N ASP A 372 14.58 21.31 -7.65
CA ASP A 372 15.57 20.95 -8.67
C ASP A 372 16.62 22.07 -8.80
N LYS A 373 17.90 21.70 -8.90
CA LYS A 373 19.03 22.62 -9.00
C LYS A 373 18.89 23.62 -10.15
N ARG A 374 18.23 23.27 -11.26
CA ARG A 374 18.00 24.19 -12.38
C ARG A 374 17.27 25.48 -11.96
N PHE A 375 16.42 25.43 -10.93
CA PHE A 375 15.75 26.63 -10.40
C PHE A 375 16.74 27.54 -9.66
N TYR A 376 17.68 26.97 -8.91
CA TYR A 376 18.76 27.74 -8.31
C TYR A 376 19.58 28.47 -9.36
N ASP A 377 19.95 27.78 -10.44
CA ASP A 377 20.75 28.32 -11.55
C ASP A 377 19.98 29.43 -12.31
N GLN A 378 18.64 29.47 -12.20
CA GLN A 378 17.76 30.51 -12.74
C GLN A 378 17.50 31.67 -11.74
N GLY A 379 18.13 31.68 -10.57
CA GLY A 379 17.97 32.71 -9.55
C GLY A 379 16.72 32.57 -8.67
N ILE A 380 16.12 31.38 -8.62
CA ILE A 380 14.96 31.09 -7.77
C ILE A 380 15.47 30.57 -6.42
N HIS A 381 15.52 31.43 -5.41
CA HIS A 381 16.07 31.13 -4.09
C HIS A 381 15.04 31.26 -2.96
N THR A 382 13.90 31.86 -3.23
CA THR A 382 12.86 32.12 -2.24
C THR A 382 11.47 31.70 -2.73
N LEU A 383 10.51 31.63 -1.81
CA LEU A 383 9.09 31.41 -2.15
C LEU A 383 8.55 32.47 -3.10
N ALA A 384 8.99 33.73 -2.94
CA ALA A 384 8.58 34.84 -3.81
C ALA A 384 9.10 34.68 -5.24
N ASP A 385 10.37 34.25 -5.41
CA ASP A 385 10.95 33.93 -6.72
C ASP A 385 10.21 32.77 -7.37
N PHE A 386 9.92 31.71 -6.59
CA PHE A 386 9.19 30.55 -7.07
C PHE A 386 7.78 30.93 -7.54
N LYS A 387 7.06 31.76 -6.78
CA LYS A 387 5.75 32.32 -7.21
C LYS A 387 5.86 33.11 -8.51
N LYS A 388 6.85 34.00 -8.61
CA LYS A 388 7.05 34.80 -9.81
C LYS A 388 7.26 33.94 -11.04
N MET A 389 8.08 32.90 -10.93
CA MET A 389 8.34 31.92 -12.00
C MET A 389 7.05 31.21 -12.42
N LEU A 390 6.20 30.78 -11.47
CA LEU A 390 4.92 30.13 -11.78
C LEU A 390 3.99 31.05 -12.58
N LEU A 391 3.95 32.34 -12.24
CA LEU A 391 3.14 33.34 -12.95
C LEU A 391 3.66 33.65 -14.35
N GLU A 392 4.98 33.59 -14.56
CA GLU A 392 5.63 33.81 -15.86
C GLU A 392 5.53 32.60 -16.81
N SER A 393 5.21 31.41 -16.30
CA SER A 393 5.10 30.17 -17.08
C SER A 393 3.82 29.40 -16.78
N PRO A 394 2.62 29.98 -16.97
CA PRO A 394 1.35 29.36 -16.56
C PRO A 394 0.99 28.10 -17.35
N GLU A 395 1.56 27.93 -18.55
CA GLU A 395 1.33 26.74 -19.41
C GLU A 395 2.04 25.50 -18.89
N ARG A 396 3.02 25.66 -18.01
CA ARG A 396 3.79 24.54 -17.47
C ARG A 396 3.22 24.07 -16.15
N GLN A 397 2.74 22.83 -16.12
CA GLN A 397 2.33 22.17 -14.89
C GLN A 397 3.56 21.74 -14.09
N HIS A 398 3.84 22.43 -12.98
CA HIS A 398 4.89 22.05 -12.05
C HIS A 398 4.43 20.91 -11.15
N ARG A 399 5.34 19.95 -10.89
CA ARG A 399 5.05 18.74 -10.13
C ARG A 399 5.94 18.67 -8.90
N MET A 400 5.33 18.46 -7.73
CA MET A 400 6.08 18.27 -6.48
C MET A 400 5.71 16.95 -5.80
N GLY A 401 6.73 16.28 -5.28
CA GLY A 401 6.60 15.04 -4.53
C GLY A 401 6.26 15.27 -3.06
N LEU A 402 5.35 14.47 -2.53
CA LEU A 402 5.04 14.35 -1.10
C LEU A 402 4.89 12.87 -0.73
N VAL A 403 4.82 12.54 0.56
CA VAL A 403 4.83 11.12 0.98
C VAL A 403 3.47 10.59 1.44
N HIS A 404 2.62 11.40 2.06
CA HIS A 404 1.29 11.00 2.53
C HIS A 404 0.45 12.23 2.93
N PRO A 405 -0.87 12.25 2.67
CA PRO A 405 -1.74 13.39 3.00
C PRO A 405 -1.69 13.84 4.46
N SER A 406 -1.61 12.91 5.42
CA SER A 406 -1.53 13.21 6.86
C SER A 406 -0.12 13.55 7.37
N SER A 407 0.89 13.56 6.49
CA SER A 407 2.27 13.78 6.90
C SER A 407 2.57 15.26 7.11
N MET A 408 3.47 15.55 8.04
CA MET A 408 4.01 16.91 8.23
C MET A 408 4.63 17.46 6.95
N HIS A 409 5.25 16.60 6.13
CA HIS A 409 5.81 16.96 4.83
C HIS A 409 4.74 17.59 3.91
N ASN A 410 3.57 16.96 3.81
CA ASN A 410 2.45 17.49 3.02
C ASN A 410 1.90 18.79 3.62
N LEU A 411 1.68 18.80 4.94
CA LEU A 411 1.06 19.94 5.61
C LEU A 411 1.97 21.18 5.58
N LEU A 412 3.29 21.02 5.77
CA LEU A 412 4.27 22.11 5.68
C LEU A 412 4.44 22.59 4.24
N LEU A 413 4.51 21.71 3.25
CA LEU A 413 4.60 22.08 1.85
C LEU A 413 3.38 22.90 1.41
N ARG A 414 2.18 22.43 1.73
CA ARG A 414 0.92 23.15 1.43
C ARG A 414 0.85 24.48 2.17
N TYR A 415 1.29 24.50 3.42
CA TYR A 415 1.34 25.72 4.21
C TYR A 415 2.30 26.75 3.61
N TRP A 416 3.51 26.34 3.23
CA TRP A 416 4.52 27.16 2.59
C TRP A 416 4.03 27.74 1.26
N LEU A 417 3.47 26.92 0.39
CA LEU A 417 2.88 27.38 -0.88
C LEU A 417 1.76 28.41 -0.65
N ALA A 418 0.82 28.10 0.25
CA ALA A 418 -0.32 28.96 0.53
C ALA A 418 0.08 30.30 1.15
N ALA A 419 1.10 30.34 2.03
CA ALA A 419 1.65 31.57 2.60
C ALA A 419 2.26 32.47 1.51
N GLY A 420 2.82 31.87 0.44
CA GLY A 420 3.24 32.61 -0.77
C GLY A 420 2.08 33.00 -1.68
N GLY A 421 0.85 32.63 -1.37
CA GLY A 421 -0.32 32.88 -2.22
C GLY A 421 -0.37 31.97 -3.46
N ILE A 422 0.18 30.76 -3.36
CA ILE A 422 0.13 29.68 -4.36
C ILE A 422 -0.89 28.66 -3.87
N ASP A 423 -1.90 28.32 -4.69
CA ASP A 423 -2.88 27.28 -4.37
C ASP A 423 -2.28 25.91 -4.68
N PRO A 424 -2.01 25.05 -3.65
CA PRO A 424 -1.29 23.80 -3.84
C PRO A 424 -2.05 22.74 -4.65
N ASP A 425 -3.37 22.88 -4.85
CA ASP A 425 -4.17 21.95 -5.62
C ASP A 425 -4.53 22.45 -7.02
N ARG A 426 -4.34 23.77 -7.27
CA ARG A 426 -4.65 24.38 -8.55
C ARG A 426 -3.41 24.77 -9.33
N ASP A 427 -2.42 25.33 -8.65
CA ASP A 427 -1.25 25.93 -9.29
C ASP A 427 -0.07 24.94 -9.37
N ILE A 428 -0.11 23.85 -8.58
CA ILE A 428 0.93 22.80 -8.51
C ILE A 428 0.27 21.42 -8.57
N SER A 429 0.93 20.45 -9.22
CA SER A 429 0.55 19.02 -9.15
C SER A 429 1.30 18.35 -8.00
N LEU A 430 0.60 17.94 -6.94
CA LEU A 430 1.17 17.25 -5.79
C LEU A 430 0.98 15.73 -5.92
N ASN A 431 2.10 14.98 -5.95
CA ASN A 431 2.10 13.54 -6.16
C ASN A 431 2.66 12.79 -4.95
N SER A 432 1.98 11.73 -4.52
CA SER A 432 2.47 10.86 -3.45
C SER A 432 3.53 9.90 -3.99
N ILE A 433 4.77 10.04 -3.52
CA ILE A 433 5.94 9.31 -3.99
C ILE A 433 6.65 8.66 -2.79
N PRO A 434 7.12 7.39 -2.89
CA PRO A 434 7.95 6.79 -1.86
C PRO A 434 9.22 7.61 -1.59
N PRO A 435 9.65 7.80 -0.32
CA PRO A 435 10.80 8.64 0.00
C PRO A 435 12.07 8.32 -0.79
N ALA A 436 12.40 7.04 -0.94
CA ALA A 436 13.61 6.61 -1.66
C ALA A 436 13.59 6.90 -3.17
N GLN A 437 12.42 7.20 -3.75
CA GLN A 437 12.24 7.50 -5.17
C GLN A 437 12.40 9.00 -5.47
N MET A 438 12.25 9.87 -4.48
CA MET A 438 12.22 11.33 -4.65
C MET A 438 13.45 11.90 -5.39
N VAL A 439 14.65 11.47 -4.99
CA VAL A 439 15.91 11.97 -5.59
C VAL A 439 16.05 11.49 -7.04
N VAL A 440 15.66 10.24 -7.30
CA VAL A 440 15.69 9.65 -8.64
C VAL A 440 14.73 10.37 -9.58
N ASP A 441 13.51 10.66 -9.10
CA ASP A 441 12.49 11.36 -9.88
C ASP A 441 12.86 12.83 -10.12
N LEU A 442 13.53 13.48 -9.15
CA LEU A 442 14.07 14.83 -9.32
C LEU A 442 15.15 14.83 -10.40
N GLN A 443 16.11 13.90 -10.32
CA GLN A 443 17.20 13.78 -11.30
C GLN A 443 16.68 13.44 -12.71
N ALA A 444 15.63 12.66 -12.82
CA ALA A 444 14.97 12.34 -14.08
C ALA A 444 14.12 13.50 -14.64
N GLY A 445 13.89 14.57 -13.86
CA GLY A 445 13.05 15.70 -14.25
C GLY A 445 11.54 15.38 -14.28
N THR A 446 11.12 14.26 -13.68
CA THR A 446 9.71 13.88 -13.58
C THR A 446 8.97 14.69 -12.52
N ILE A 447 9.71 15.22 -11.53
CA ILE A 447 9.24 16.21 -10.54
C ILE A 447 10.17 17.42 -10.52
N ASP A 448 9.64 18.57 -10.12
CA ASP A 448 10.35 19.85 -10.01
C ASP A 448 10.87 20.12 -8.59
N GLY A 449 10.39 19.36 -7.61
CA GLY A 449 10.78 19.42 -6.22
C GLY A 449 10.01 18.45 -5.36
N PHE A 450 10.30 18.44 -4.07
CA PHE A 450 9.63 17.57 -3.10
C PHE A 450 9.73 18.11 -1.67
N CYS A 451 8.86 17.61 -0.78
CA CYS A 451 9.02 17.75 0.65
C CYS A 451 9.06 16.36 1.29
N VAL A 452 10.17 16.03 1.95
CA VAL A 452 10.40 14.71 2.55
C VAL A 452 11.30 14.83 3.79
N GLY A 453 11.32 13.78 4.61
CA GLY A 453 12.27 13.65 5.73
C GLY A 453 13.65 13.20 5.26
N GLU A 454 14.67 13.50 6.06
CA GLU A 454 16.05 13.07 5.80
C GLU A 454 16.18 11.52 5.72
N PRO A 455 17.11 11.00 4.89
CA PRO A 455 18.31 11.66 4.33
C PRO A 455 18.13 12.22 2.91
N TRP A 456 16.95 12.27 2.36
CA TRP A 456 16.75 12.48 0.91
C TRP A 456 16.99 13.92 0.46
N ASN A 457 16.72 14.93 1.30
CA ASN A 457 17.04 16.32 0.98
C ASN A 457 18.56 16.52 0.98
N PHE A 458 19.24 16.02 2.00
CA PHE A 458 20.69 16.08 2.11
C PHE A 458 21.38 15.34 0.96
N ARG A 459 20.85 14.17 0.57
CA ARG A 459 21.33 13.41 -0.58
C ARG A 459 21.18 14.19 -1.89
N ALA A 460 20.04 14.81 -2.15
CA ALA A 460 19.84 15.62 -3.35
C ALA A 460 20.82 16.79 -3.44
N ALA A 461 21.15 17.40 -2.30
CA ALA A 461 22.13 18.49 -2.23
C ALA A 461 23.57 17.99 -2.47
N ILE A 462 23.99 16.88 -1.84
CA ILE A 462 25.33 16.30 -2.04
C ILE A 462 25.53 15.82 -3.48
N GLU A 463 24.52 15.18 -4.09
CA GLU A 463 24.56 14.73 -5.48
C GLU A 463 24.44 15.89 -6.48
N GLY A 464 24.20 17.11 -6.01
CA GLY A 464 24.09 18.32 -6.84
C GLY A 464 22.88 18.34 -7.76
N VAL A 465 21.83 17.56 -7.46
CA VAL A 465 20.59 17.48 -8.26
C VAL A 465 19.49 18.37 -7.74
N GLY A 466 19.55 18.80 -6.47
CA GLY A 466 18.57 19.64 -5.83
C GLY A 466 19.17 20.56 -4.77
N PHE A 467 18.37 21.52 -4.29
CA PHE A 467 18.73 22.41 -3.18
C PHE A 467 17.51 22.63 -2.28
N SER A 468 17.74 22.78 -0.99
CA SER A 468 16.66 23.08 -0.04
C SER A 468 16.30 24.57 -0.09
N VAL A 469 15.11 24.88 -0.61
CA VAL A 469 14.59 26.26 -0.69
C VAL A 469 14.06 26.74 0.66
N ALA A 470 13.57 25.83 1.50
CA ALA A 470 13.16 26.10 2.87
C ALA A 470 13.38 24.85 3.74
N THR A 471 13.83 25.06 4.97
CA THR A 471 13.94 24.01 5.98
C THR A 471 12.80 24.14 6.99
N ASP A 472 12.50 23.08 7.70
CA ASP A 472 11.49 23.08 8.75
C ASP A 472 11.91 23.93 9.99
N LEU A 473 13.20 24.17 10.16
CA LEU A 473 13.69 25.12 11.17
C LEU A 473 13.24 26.57 10.85
N GLU A 474 13.14 26.89 9.56
CA GLU A 474 12.62 28.18 9.10
C GLU A 474 11.09 28.23 9.18
N LEU A 475 10.40 27.13 8.86
CA LEU A 475 8.94 27.07 8.76
C LEU A 475 8.24 26.95 10.12
N TRP A 476 8.69 26.04 10.96
CA TRP A 476 8.19 25.79 12.31
C TRP A 476 9.24 25.03 13.13
N PRO A 477 10.15 25.73 13.83
CA PRO A 477 11.16 25.10 14.66
C PRO A 477 10.55 24.20 15.73
N GLY A 478 11.04 22.98 15.84
CA GLY A 478 10.58 22.04 16.85
C GLY A 478 9.23 21.39 16.55
N HIS A 479 8.73 21.43 15.31
CA HIS A 479 7.49 20.74 14.95
C HIS A 479 7.61 19.22 15.18
N PRO A 480 6.50 18.51 15.52
CA PRO A 480 6.53 17.06 15.71
C PRO A 480 6.79 16.35 14.38
N GLY A 481 7.81 15.50 14.33
CA GLY A 481 8.18 14.73 13.14
C GLY A 481 7.51 13.38 13.10
N LYS A 482 7.97 12.46 13.94
CA LYS A 482 7.45 11.09 14.01
C LYS A 482 7.01 10.73 15.43
N VAL A 483 5.94 9.95 15.51
CA VAL A 483 5.34 9.48 16.77
C VAL A 483 5.22 7.96 16.76
N LEU A 484 5.10 7.36 17.95
CA LEU A 484 4.64 5.99 18.09
C LEU A 484 3.11 5.97 18.03
N GLY A 485 2.55 5.29 17.04
CA GLY A 485 1.10 5.04 16.95
C GLY A 485 0.78 3.57 17.23
N VAL A 486 -0.22 3.34 18.06
CA VAL A 486 -0.81 2.01 18.32
C VAL A 486 -2.33 2.10 18.26
N ARG A 487 -3.01 1.01 17.90
CA ARG A 487 -4.47 1.01 17.95
C ARG A 487 -4.95 1.15 19.39
N GLU A 488 -6.07 1.84 19.60
CA GLU A 488 -6.62 2.05 20.95
C GLU A 488 -7.07 0.73 21.61
N ASP A 489 -7.69 -0.18 20.84
CA ASP A 489 -8.08 -1.49 21.34
C ASP A 489 -6.86 -2.33 21.77
N TRP A 490 -5.74 -2.23 21.03
CA TRP A 490 -4.47 -2.83 21.40
C TRP A 490 -3.90 -2.22 22.69
N ALA A 491 -3.87 -0.88 22.78
CA ALA A 491 -3.38 -0.18 23.97
C ALA A 491 -4.20 -0.49 25.22
N THR A 492 -5.49 -0.73 25.06
CA THR A 492 -6.41 -1.12 26.14
C THR A 492 -6.24 -2.57 26.55
N ALA A 493 -5.98 -3.46 25.59
CA ALA A 493 -5.77 -4.89 25.85
C ALA A 493 -4.38 -5.17 26.45
N TYR A 494 -3.37 -4.33 26.18
CA TYR A 494 -1.98 -4.54 26.55
C TYR A 494 -1.36 -3.30 27.22
N PRO A 495 -1.91 -2.79 28.34
CA PRO A 495 -1.48 -1.51 28.94
C PRO A 495 -0.05 -1.55 29.48
N ASN A 496 0.39 -2.64 30.14
CA ASN A 496 1.75 -2.75 30.65
C ASN A 496 2.77 -2.92 29.50
N THR A 497 2.41 -3.68 28.46
CA THR A 497 3.20 -3.82 27.23
C THR A 497 3.35 -2.47 26.51
N HIS A 498 2.30 -1.64 26.47
CA HIS A 498 2.36 -0.29 25.90
C HIS A 498 3.33 0.61 26.68
N ILE A 499 3.28 0.60 28.00
CA ILE A 499 4.24 1.34 28.84
C ILE A 499 5.67 0.84 28.60
N ALA A 500 5.90 -0.48 28.56
CA ALA A 500 7.21 -1.06 28.31
C ALA A 500 7.76 -0.66 26.91
N LEU A 501 6.92 -0.63 25.88
CA LEU A 501 7.28 -0.18 24.54
C LEU A 501 7.67 1.31 24.53
N VAL A 502 6.90 2.16 25.21
CA VAL A 502 7.22 3.59 25.36
C VAL A 502 8.53 3.79 26.12
N LYS A 503 8.78 3.03 27.19
CA LYS A 503 10.06 3.08 27.94
C LYS A 503 11.25 2.75 27.06
N ALA A 504 11.17 1.65 26.30
CA ALA A 504 12.27 1.21 25.43
C ALA A 504 12.59 2.26 24.36
N LEU A 505 11.56 2.84 23.73
CA LEU A 505 11.75 3.87 22.71
C LEU A 505 12.20 5.21 23.28
N LEU A 506 11.71 5.61 24.46
CA LEU A 506 12.13 6.85 25.12
C LEU A 506 13.61 6.79 25.56
N GLU A 507 14.05 5.64 26.06
CA GLU A 507 15.46 5.40 26.36
C GLU A 507 16.34 5.44 25.09
N ALA A 508 15.85 4.89 23.99
CA ALA A 508 16.51 4.98 22.69
C ALA A 508 16.55 6.42 22.15
N CYS A 509 15.49 7.21 22.34
CA CYS A 509 15.51 8.63 22.02
C CYS A 509 16.61 9.39 22.79
N HIS A 510 16.72 9.12 24.09
CA HIS A 510 17.78 9.68 24.93
C HIS A 510 19.18 9.26 24.46
N TYR A 511 19.35 7.98 24.07
CA TYR A 511 20.60 7.49 23.50
C TYR A 511 20.97 8.19 22.18
N CYS A 512 20.00 8.37 21.28
CA CYS A 512 20.20 9.05 20.00
C CYS A 512 20.58 10.54 20.15
N ALA A 513 20.11 11.20 21.19
CA ALA A 513 20.39 12.61 21.45
C ALA A 513 21.78 12.87 22.03
N ASN A 514 22.48 11.85 22.52
CA ASN A 514 23.81 12.01 23.08
C ASN A 514 24.85 12.07 21.95
N GLU A 515 25.52 13.21 21.81
CA GLU A 515 26.54 13.47 20.80
C GLU A 515 27.65 12.40 20.77
N ALA A 516 28.03 11.86 21.93
CA ALA A 516 29.03 10.79 22.02
C ALA A 516 28.61 9.52 21.26
N ASN A 517 27.31 9.30 21.03
CA ASN A 517 26.76 8.15 20.33
C ASN A 517 26.50 8.43 18.84
N ALA A 518 26.64 9.68 18.37
CA ALA A 518 26.23 10.11 17.04
C ALA A 518 26.81 9.23 15.92
N LEU A 519 28.09 8.89 15.98
CA LEU A 519 28.74 8.04 14.97
C LEU A 519 28.18 6.61 14.99
N GLU A 520 27.90 6.04 16.17
CA GLU A 520 27.30 4.71 16.29
C GLU A 520 25.87 4.69 15.77
N VAL A 521 25.06 5.69 16.13
CA VAL A 521 23.68 5.84 15.64
C VAL A 521 23.65 5.95 14.11
N ARG A 522 24.54 6.73 13.52
CA ARG A 522 24.68 6.83 12.05
C ARG A 522 25.00 5.48 11.41
N LYS A 523 25.94 4.71 11.97
CA LYS A 523 26.29 3.38 11.49
C LYS A 523 25.11 2.42 11.57
N ILE A 524 24.34 2.45 12.65
CA ILE A 524 23.13 1.64 12.82
C ILE A 524 22.10 2.01 11.74
N VAL A 525 21.77 3.30 11.62
CA VAL A 525 20.72 3.79 10.69
C VAL A 525 21.06 3.50 9.23
N ALA A 526 22.35 3.57 8.85
CA ALA A 526 22.80 3.30 7.49
C ALA A 526 22.66 1.83 7.03
N GLN A 527 22.52 0.88 7.96
CA GLN A 527 22.44 -0.55 7.67
C GLN A 527 21.30 -0.90 6.71
N ARG A 528 21.46 -2.04 6.02
CA ARG A 528 20.48 -2.54 5.03
C ARG A 528 19.10 -2.80 5.62
N GLU A 529 19.06 -3.18 6.88
CA GLU A 529 17.84 -3.47 7.64
C GLU A 529 17.01 -2.22 7.89
N TYR A 530 17.63 -1.03 7.92
CA TYR A 530 17.01 0.25 8.26
C TYR A 530 16.87 1.14 7.01
N VAL A 531 17.72 2.15 6.85
CA VAL A 531 17.61 3.09 5.72
C VAL A 531 18.21 2.52 4.44
N SER A 532 19.26 1.69 4.53
CA SER A 532 19.95 1.08 3.39
C SER A 532 20.54 2.13 2.45
N THR A 533 21.33 3.05 3.00
CA THR A 533 22.01 4.11 2.24
C THR A 533 23.44 4.28 2.74
N ASP A 534 24.27 4.99 1.96
CA ASP A 534 25.62 5.33 2.41
C ASP A 534 25.55 6.20 3.67
N MET A 535 26.45 5.93 4.62
CA MET A 535 26.55 6.71 5.86
C MET A 535 26.86 8.19 5.60
N ALA A 536 27.48 8.52 4.46
CA ALA A 536 27.74 9.90 4.05
C ALA A 536 26.46 10.73 3.91
N TYR A 537 25.34 10.09 3.56
CA TYR A 537 24.03 10.76 3.43
C TYR A 537 23.26 10.84 4.76
N ILE A 538 23.70 10.13 5.81
CA ILE A 538 23.03 10.16 7.11
C ILE A 538 23.48 11.37 7.92
N HIS A 539 22.65 12.40 7.97
CA HIS A 539 22.84 13.58 8.80
C HIS A 539 21.86 13.53 9.99
N LEU A 540 22.39 13.58 11.22
CA LEU A 540 21.59 13.48 12.46
C LEU A 540 21.70 14.76 13.31
N GLY A 541 22.30 15.83 12.77
CA GLY A 541 22.47 17.09 13.46
C GLY A 541 23.90 17.38 13.94
N ASP A 542 24.91 16.69 13.40
CA ASP A 542 26.31 17.04 13.64
C ASP A 542 26.66 18.34 12.94
N PRO A 543 26.92 19.45 13.64
CA PRO A 543 27.28 20.74 13.03
C PRO A 543 28.59 20.67 12.21
N ASN A 544 29.42 19.65 12.42
CA ASN A 544 30.66 19.45 11.67
C ASN A 544 30.44 18.69 10.33
N GLN A 545 29.23 18.23 10.04
CA GLN A 545 28.86 17.57 8.79
C GLN A 545 28.31 18.53 7.73
N VAL A 546 28.84 19.70 7.66
CA VAL A 546 28.42 20.65 6.63
C VAL A 546 29.15 20.33 5.34
N VAL A 547 28.44 19.82 4.34
CA VAL A 547 28.94 19.63 2.98
C VAL A 547 28.35 20.72 2.12
N CYS A 548 29.19 21.69 1.76
CA CYS A 548 28.90 22.68 0.74
C CYS A 548 29.51 22.20 -0.58
N ASN A 549 28.72 21.57 -1.45
CA ASN A 549 29.12 21.28 -2.83
C ASN A 549 28.53 22.27 -3.85
N LEU A 550 27.81 23.28 -3.38
CA LEU A 550 27.27 24.37 -4.18
C LEU A 550 27.81 25.66 -3.60
N ASP A 551 28.04 26.69 -4.41
CA ASP A 551 28.35 28.08 -3.99
C ASP A 551 27.16 28.74 -3.25
N GLN A 552 26.49 27.95 -2.37
CA GLN A 552 25.33 28.37 -1.60
C GLN A 552 25.77 28.77 -0.19
N PRO A 553 25.18 29.84 0.38
CA PRO A 553 25.33 30.10 1.79
C PRO A 553 24.87 28.87 2.58
N MET A 554 25.69 28.44 3.54
CA MET A 554 25.36 27.34 4.44
C MET A 554 23.99 27.59 5.07
N ARG A 555 22.96 26.83 4.62
CA ARG A 555 21.72 26.72 5.39
C ARG A 555 21.94 25.67 6.48
N GLU A 556 21.52 26.00 7.66
CA GLU A 556 21.46 25.03 8.75
C GLU A 556 20.45 23.94 8.35
N TYR A 557 20.93 22.73 8.02
CA TYR A 557 20.04 21.61 7.76
C TYR A 557 19.32 21.21 9.03
N ALA A 558 18.05 20.88 8.89
CA ALA A 558 17.18 20.45 9.95
C ALA A 558 17.78 19.26 10.70
N HIS A 559 18.11 19.45 11.97
CA HIS A 559 18.50 18.31 12.79
C HIS A 559 17.29 17.65 13.40
N HIS A 560 17.32 16.34 13.47
CA HIS A 560 16.38 15.62 14.32
C HIS A 560 16.62 15.94 15.79
N LEU A 561 15.59 16.40 16.48
CA LEU A 561 15.58 16.42 17.93
C LEU A 561 15.00 15.11 18.42
N PHE A 562 15.82 14.27 19.03
CA PHE A 562 15.40 12.96 19.54
C PHE A 562 14.98 13.00 21.01
N TYR A 563 15.58 13.86 21.83
CA TYR A 563 15.30 13.95 23.25
C TYR A 563 15.59 15.37 23.77
N GLY A 564 14.86 15.80 24.79
CA GLY A 564 15.00 17.10 25.45
C GLY A 564 13.70 17.59 26.05
N ASP A 565 13.73 18.80 26.63
CA ASP A 565 12.55 19.41 27.23
C ASP A 565 11.41 19.58 26.22
N GLY A 566 10.28 18.92 26.48
CA GLY A 566 9.10 18.96 25.63
C GLY A 566 9.20 18.16 24.29
N VAL A 567 10.36 17.56 23.98
CA VAL A 567 10.57 16.85 22.68
C VAL A 567 9.70 15.61 22.58
N ASN A 568 9.71 14.75 23.60
CA ASN A 568 9.11 13.43 23.53
C ASN A 568 7.68 13.34 24.05
N ARG A 569 7.23 14.37 24.76
CA ARG A 569 5.87 14.43 25.29
C ARG A 569 4.86 14.71 24.18
N PRO A 570 3.77 13.94 24.04
CA PRO A 570 2.69 14.24 23.09
C PRO A 570 2.01 15.57 23.43
N SER A 571 1.70 16.37 22.40
CA SER A 571 1.11 17.71 22.56
C SER A 571 -0.29 17.76 21.97
N ARG A 572 -1.27 18.21 22.78
CA ARG A 572 -2.66 18.42 22.33
C ARG A 572 -2.76 19.58 21.35
N THR A 573 -2.02 20.65 21.58
CA THR A 573 -1.97 21.83 20.70
C THR A 573 -1.49 21.47 19.31
N GLU A 574 -0.43 20.63 19.21
CA GLU A 574 0.10 20.15 17.93
C GLU A 574 -0.89 19.27 17.20
N LEU A 575 -1.56 18.33 17.90
CA LEU A 575 -2.62 17.50 17.32
C LEU A 575 -3.79 18.35 16.81
N LEU A 576 -4.17 19.40 17.53
CA LEU A 576 -5.25 20.28 17.11
C LEU A 576 -4.86 21.13 15.88
N TRP A 577 -3.59 21.56 15.78
CA TRP A 577 -3.08 22.18 14.56
C TRP A 577 -3.13 21.21 13.36
N HIS A 578 -2.74 19.93 13.55
CA HIS A 578 -2.88 18.92 12.50
C HIS A 578 -4.34 18.73 12.08
N MET A 579 -5.26 18.69 13.04
CA MET A 579 -6.70 18.60 12.78
C MET A 579 -7.20 19.77 11.94
N ALA A 580 -6.78 20.98 12.29
CA ALA A 580 -7.10 22.17 11.52
C ALA A 580 -6.53 22.11 10.09
N GLN A 581 -5.27 21.70 9.91
CA GLN A 581 -4.69 21.59 8.57
C GLN A 581 -5.32 20.45 7.74
N LEU A 582 -5.69 19.31 8.35
CA LEU A 582 -6.40 18.25 7.63
C LEU A 582 -7.77 18.74 7.12
N ALA A 583 -8.49 19.49 7.94
CA ALA A 583 -9.76 20.11 7.54
C ALA A 583 -9.56 21.22 6.49
N ARG A 584 -8.52 22.07 6.64
CA ARG A 584 -8.17 23.11 5.67
C ARG A 584 -8.08 22.60 4.23
N TRP A 585 -7.58 21.39 4.06
CA TRP A 585 -7.33 20.77 2.75
C TRP A 585 -8.33 19.67 2.37
N ASP A 586 -9.47 19.60 3.07
CA ASP A 586 -10.55 18.62 2.87
C ASP A 586 -10.08 17.17 2.92
N HIS A 587 -9.04 16.88 3.72
CA HIS A 587 -8.58 15.52 3.95
C HIS A 587 -9.45 14.78 4.98
N THR A 588 -10.06 15.51 5.90
CA THR A 588 -11.05 15.03 6.86
C THR A 588 -11.96 16.19 7.26
N PRO A 589 -13.22 15.95 7.69
CA PRO A 589 -14.03 17.00 8.30
C PRO A 589 -13.36 17.50 9.59
N PHE A 590 -13.62 18.75 9.99
CA PHE A 590 -13.27 19.22 11.32
C PHE A 590 -14.29 18.63 12.32
N PRO A 591 -13.87 17.84 13.32
CA PRO A 591 -14.82 17.16 14.19
C PRO A 591 -15.45 18.14 15.19
N ARG A 592 -16.78 18.08 15.34
CA ARG A 592 -17.50 18.88 16.35
C ARG A 592 -17.07 18.49 17.77
N ASN A 593 -16.79 17.21 18.00
CA ASN A 593 -16.28 16.64 19.25
C ASN A 593 -14.75 16.60 19.32
N TRP A 594 -14.08 17.62 18.78
CA TRP A 594 -12.61 17.69 18.65
C TRP A 594 -11.86 17.54 19.99
N VAL A 595 -12.44 18.07 21.09
CA VAL A 595 -11.82 17.98 22.43
C VAL A 595 -11.69 16.51 22.84
N GLU A 596 -12.78 15.75 22.72
CA GLU A 596 -12.80 14.31 23.03
C GLU A 596 -11.79 13.54 22.17
N ILE A 597 -11.74 13.84 20.88
CA ILE A 597 -10.82 13.16 19.94
C ILE A 597 -9.37 13.44 20.30
N VAL A 598 -9.01 14.68 20.56
CA VAL A 598 -7.64 15.06 20.95
C VAL A 598 -7.22 14.37 22.24
N GLU A 599 -8.10 14.36 23.27
CA GLU A 599 -7.85 13.66 24.53
C GLU A 599 -7.69 12.15 24.34
N ARG A 600 -8.45 11.57 23.41
CA ARG A 600 -8.43 10.15 23.12
C ARG A 600 -7.17 9.72 22.39
N VAL A 601 -6.71 10.52 21.42
CA VAL A 601 -5.47 10.25 20.65
C VAL A 601 -4.22 10.50 21.48
N CYS A 602 -4.19 11.58 22.29
CA CYS A 602 -3.02 12.07 23.02
C CYS A 602 -2.88 11.39 24.39
N ARG A 603 -2.08 10.32 24.48
CA ARG A 603 -1.94 9.51 25.71
C ARG A 603 -0.80 10.02 26.61
N VAL A 604 -0.90 11.26 27.07
CA VAL A 604 0.09 11.87 27.99
C VAL A 604 0.31 11.05 29.27
N GLY A 605 -0.75 10.42 29.81
CA GLY A 605 -0.63 9.60 31.03
C GLY A 605 0.32 8.40 30.88
N VAL A 606 0.29 7.72 29.74
CA VAL A 606 1.21 6.61 29.41
C VAL A 606 2.64 7.11 29.33
N PHE A 607 2.87 8.24 28.63
CA PHE A 607 4.17 8.89 28.56
C PHE A 607 4.71 9.24 29.96
N SER A 608 3.91 9.93 30.77
CA SER A 608 4.34 10.37 32.12
C SER A 608 4.66 9.19 33.04
N THR A 609 3.93 8.07 32.93
CA THR A 609 4.25 6.84 33.66
C THR A 609 5.57 6.26 33.21
N ALA A 610 5.80 6.11 31.91
CA ALA A 610 7.05 5.58 31.35
C ALA A 610 8.27 6.46 31.72
N ALA A 611 8.15 7.78 31.58
CA ALA A 611 9.20 8.72 31.90
C ALA A 611 9.59 8.68 33.40
N ARG A 612 8.56 8.62 34.28
CA ARG A 612 8.79 8.52 35.74
C ARG A 612 9.49 7.22 36.13
N GLU A 613 9.09 6.10 35.55
CA GLU A 613 9.73 4.80 35.82
C GLU A 613 11.17 4.72 35.30
N LEU A 614 11.53 5.50 34.29
CA LEU A 614 12.90 5.65 33.81
C LEU A 614 13.73 6.67 34.62
N GLY A 615 13.12 7.40 35.55
CA GLY A 615 13.76 8.49 36.27
C GLY A 615 14.02 9.75 35.44
N PHE A 616 13.35 9.86 34.27
CA PHE A 616 13.38 11.08 33.47
C PHE A 616 12.43 12.11 34.07
N MET A 617 12.94 13.34 34.31
CA MET A 617 12.13 14.39 34.91
C MET A 617 10.98 14.81 34.01
N ASP A 618 9.88 15.27 34.64
CA ASP A 618 8.67 15.75 33.94
C ASP A 618 9.05 17.01 33.16
N MET A 619 9.12 16.87 31.83
CA MET A 619 9.57 17.91 30.93
C MET A 619 8.52 19.02 30.81
N LYS A 620 8.95 20.27 30.89
CA LYS A 620 8.08 21.43 30.83
C LYS A 620 7.24 21.43 29.57
N TYR A 621 5.95 21.69 29.73
CA TYR A 621 5.00 21.84 28.64
C TYR A 621 5.18 23.20 27.94
N SER A 622 5.22 23.24 26.61
CA SER A 622 5.18 24.47 25.86
C SER A 622 3.73 24.98 25.72
N SER A 623 3.57 26.29 25.67
CA SER A 623 2.31 27.06 25.63
C SER A 623 1.28 26.57 24.61
N GLY A 624 -0.01 26.90 24.85
CA GLY A 624 -1.15 26.58 23.98
C GLY A 624 -1.19 27.30 22.60
N SER A 625 -0.06 27.86 22.13
CA SER A 625 0.02 28.53 20.84
C SER A 625 1.23 28.07 20.02
N ILE A 626 1.11 28.06 18.69
CA ILE A 626 2.17 27.73 17.72
C ILE A 626 2.39 28.95 16.84
N GLN A 627 3.62 29.44 16.78
CA GLN A 627 4.03 30.51 15.89
C GLN A 627 4.64 29.94 14.60
N LEU A 628 4.17 30.38 13.45
CA LEU A 628 4.61 29.95 12.14
C LEU A 628 5.43 31.04 11.44
N PHE A 629 6.17 30.66 10.41
CA PHE A 629 7.15 31.52 9.73
C PHE A 629 6.58 32.80 9.09
N ASP A 630 5.31 32.76 8.71
CA ASP A 630 4.58 33.89 8.10
C ASP A 630 4.02 34.90 9.14
N GLY A 631 4.36 34.70 10.42
CA GLY A 631 3.85 35.50 11.54
C GLY A 631 2.49 35.08 12.06
N THR A 632 1.86 34.07 11.42
CA THR A 632 0.57 33.53 11.90
C THR A 632 0.77 32.76 13.19
N THR A 633 -0.12 33.01 14.17
CA THR A 633 -0.14 32.27 15.44
C THR A 633 -1.38 31.40 15.48
N PHE A 634 -1.18 30.09 15.63
CA PHE A 634 -2.27 29.15 15.91
C PHE A 634 -2.58 29.16 17.40
N ASN A 635 -3.85 29.43 17.76
CA ASN A 635 -4.37 29.35 19.11
C ASN A 635 -5.25 28.12 19.27
N ALA A 636 -4.90 27.23 20.20
CA ALA A 636 -5.65 26.01 20.49
C ALA A 636 -7.06 26.26 21.09
N GLU A 637 -7.34 27.47 21.60
CA GLU A 637 -8.66 27.85 22.15
C GLU A 637 -9.67 28.18 21.05
N ASP A 638 -9.22 28.61 19.86
CA ASP A 638 -10.09 28.94 18.73
C ASP A 638 -9.56 28.38 17.40
N PRO A 639 -9.58 27.08 17.20
CA PRO A 639 -9.10 26.44 15.97
C PRO A 639 -9.98 26.74 14.75
N ILE A 640 -11.27 27.02 14.95
CA ILE A 640 -12.21 27.32 13.86
C ILE A 640 -12.00 28.76 13.38
N GLY A 641 -11.82 29.72 14.31
CA GLY A 641 -11.44 31.09 13.95
C GLY A 641 -10.15 31.13 13.15
N TYR A 642 -9.11 30.41 13.59
CA TYR A 642 -7.87 30.25 12.82
C TYR A 642 -8.12 29.73 11.39
N LEU A 643 -8.95 28.70 11.22
CA LEU A 643 -9.28 28.15 9.88
C LEU A 643 -9.99 29.19 9.01
N ASN A 644 -10.90 29.96 9.59
CA ASN A 644 -11.67 30.99 8.88
C ASN A 644 -10.79 32.14 8.39
N ASP A 645 -9.73 32.48 9.11
CA ASP A 645 -8.81 33.56 8.79
C ASP A 645 -7.80 33.23 7.68
N LEU A 646 -7.62 31.94 7.37
CA LEU A 646 -6.70 31.50 6.34
C LEU A 646 -7.22 31.85 4.93
N ALA A 647 -6.40 32.55 4.13
CA ALA A 647 -6.78 33.03 2.81
C ALA A 647 -6.97 31.92 1.77
N ILE A 648 -6.07 30.92 1.75
CA ILE A 648 -6.14 29.77 0.85
C ILE A 648 -6.53 28.53 1.66
N LYS A 649 -7.73 28.03 1.40
CA LYS A 649 -8.30 26.83 2.04
C LYS A 649 -9.36 26.21 1.13
N ARG A 650 -9.77 25.00 1.42
CA ARG A 650 -10.96 24.37 0.83
C ARG A 650 -12.19 24.67 1.68
N ASP A 651 -13.37 24.45 1.13
CA ASP A 651 -14.61 24.44 1.91
C ASP A 651 -14.58 23.24 2.85
N PHE A 652 -14.35 23.50 4.14
CA PHE A 652 -14.30 22.44 5.14
C PHE A 652 -15.66 22.23 5.80
N SER A 653 -15.97 20.97 6.10
CA SER A 653 -17.19 20.61 6.83
C SER A 653 -16.90 20.42 8.32
N ILE A 654 -17.91 20.72 9.15
CA ILE A 654 -17.87 20.41 10.58
C ILE A 654 -18.85 19.26 10.83
N ALA A 655 -18.35 18.10 11.23
CA ALA A 655 -19.15 16.90 11.45
C ALA A 655 -18.83 16.27 12.81
N GLU A 656 -19.76 15.52 13.37
CA GLU A 656 -19.48 14.70 14.54
C GLU A 656 -18.82 13.38 14.08
N VAL A 657 -17.68 13.04 14.67
CA VAL A 657 -16.98 11.79 14.37
C VAL A 657 -17.35 10.77 15.45
N ILE A 658 -18.10 9.76 15.05
CA ILE A 658 -18.52 8.68 15.94
C ILE A 658 -17.40 7.64 16.01
N LEU A 659 -16.78 7.54 17.17
CA LEU A 659 -15.77 6.53 17.46
C LEU A 659 -16.43 5.32 18.11
N ASP A 660 -16.52 4.21 17.38
CA ASP A 660 -17.12 2.97 17.89
C ASP A 660 -16.31 2.45 19.10
N SER A 661 -16.96 2.33 20.25
CA SER A 661 -16.35 1.89 21.50
C SER A 661 -16.23 0.36 21.62
N ARG A 662 -16.69 -0.40 20.62
CA ARG A 662 -16.63 -1.87 20.65
C ARG A 662 -15.27 -2.36 20.19
N PRO A 663 -14.59 -3.21 20.98
CA PRO A 663 -13.37 -3.87 20.50
C PRO A 663 -13.76 -4.69 19.26
N ARG A 664 -13.18 -4.36 18.11
CA ARG A 664 -13.25 -5.23 16.94
C ARG A 664 -12.43 -6.47 17.27
N VAL A 665 -13.12 -7.53 17.70
CA VAL A 665 -12.53 -8.86 17.71
C VAL A 665 -12.04 -9.11 16.27
N ALA A 666 -10.72 -9.25 16.12
CA ALA A 666 -10.15 -9.66 14.85
C ALA A 666 -10.74 -11.04 14.51
N ALA A 667 -11.68 -11.04 13.56
CA ALA A 667 -12.29 -12.25 13.04
C ALA A 667 -11.30 -13.01 12.16
#